data_870fb32acab33fa6520bd6554382dbd0
#
_entry.id   870fb32acab33fa6520bd6554382dbd0
#
_cell.length_a   1.000
_cell.length_b   1.000
_cell.length_c   1.000
_cell.angle_alpha   90.00
_cell.angle_beta   90.00
_cell.angle_gamma   90.00
#
_symmetry.space_group_name_H-M   'P 1'
#
loop_
_entity.id
_entity.type
_entity.pdbx_description
1 polymer ?
#
loop_
_entity_poly.entity_id
_entity_poly.type
_entity_poly.pdbx_seq_one_letter_code
_entity_poly.pdbx_strand_id
1 'polypeptide(L)'
;MRESFYTASLSRTQGRTTWAIIFRHPKRTDPTTGKEGLRVRQSLKTDDEAEAATLRDQMNALLASPHLWDLGAREQAQAHYDSRIVDIFFYKLEGGETDFLALRDSVIALPSTKDDYRRALFVGTTGAGKTTILRQLIGTDPVAERFPSTSTAKTTVHETEVILKEGAYCGAVTFFPMEDVREHLKECVSAAVLAAYRKESDAEQMRRLLTHVNQRFRFSYVLGSGPVKEASDFDDDEDQETGTEGIDGIAVEQMKRTNEVLAQALAAVEEIATRHGDTLRTELNADEKDQRVVDELFEDELDNRTRDDEAFQQVVDSLMDQVEERFALLGDGKLQKTKVGWPLSWSWETTDREAFIKALTRFSSNYAPLFGTLLTPLVNGVRVSGPFKPSGQADVPKLVLLDGEGLGHTPRSMSTISTTLSRRIDMVDAVVLVDNATQPMLAAPVAAMRELVASGNAAKLVFAFTHFDLVGGDNLPTAAAKVQHVLASAENVLAAIGEDLGPFAERALRARLANARVFLAKLDAKLEDTPEGQRTAKQLTKLLEMIDGIVERPKPAESRPVYDRMNLVLAVERAAESFHNGWRPRLGLSVKAGLDKEHWTRVKALSRRLATGVADEYDTLRPVADLKQQLQQRLYVLLQNPVEWKGPEPSDDEKQHIYDSIAEDLSRRLIDLASRRVRTERQGEWRTAFDEAGTGSTFRRARLIAEGIYERAAPVPDVTPSPDRNAFLQDVAGAARIAVELAGATLR
;
A
#
# COMPACT_ATOMS: atom_id res chain seq x y z
N MET A 1 -7.77 43.85 -10.47
CA MET A 1 -7.52 42.61 -9.69
C MET A 1 -8.19 42.80 -8.34
N ARG A 2 -9.20 41.99 -7.98
CA ARG A 2 -9.70 41.96 -6.60
C ARG A 2 -8.63 41.35 -5.74
N GLU A 3 -8.06 42.11 -4.81
CA GLU A 3 -7.23 41.59 -3.74
C GLU A 3 -8.09 40.59 -2.96
N SER A 4 -7.84 39.30 -3.11
CA SER A 4 -8.43 38.27 -2.26
C SER A 4 -7.70 38.33 -0.93
N PHE A 5 -8.29 38.99 0.06
CA PHE A 5 -7.78 39.00 1.42
C PHE A 5 -7.94 37.60 2.03
N TYR A 6 -6.81 36.90 2.19
CA TYR A 6 -6.78 35.68 2.98
C TYR A 6 -7.04 36.02 4.44
N THR A 7 -7.98 35.33 5.09
CA THR A 7 -8.30 35.54 6.49
C THR A 7 -8.34 34.22 7.24
N ALA A 8 -7.99 34.30 8.53
CA ALA A 8 -8.04 33.18 9.47
C ALA A 8 -9.24 33.34 10.41
N SER A 9 -9.88 32.23 10.74
CA SER A 9 -10.96 32.12 11.72
C SER A 9 -10.63 31.06 12.80
N LEU A 10 -11.26 31.19 13.95
CA LEU A 10 -11.18 30.19 15.02
C LEU A 10 -12.26 29.13 14.83
N SER A 11 -11.93 27.91 15.19
CA SER A 11 -12.86 26.78 15.24
C SER A 11 -12.59 25.93 16.48
N ARG A 12 -13.65 25.46 17.12
CA ARG A 12 -13.57 24.48 18.21
C ARG A 12 -14.69 23.48 18.01
N THR A 13 -14.34 22.24 17.68
CA THR A 13 -15.29 21.14 17.54
C THR A 13 -15.86 20.77 18.91
N GLN A 14 -17.10 20.30 18.92
CA GLN A 14 -17.76 19.85 20.13
C GLN A 14 -16.96 18.75 20.84
N GLY A 15 -16.70 18.90 22.14
CA GLY A 15 -15.90 17.95 22.91
C GLY A 15 -14.40 18.22 22.94
N ARG A 16 -13.85 19.11 22.09
CA ARG A 16 -12.45 19.55 22.21
C ARG A 16 -12.28 20.71 23.18
N THR A 17 -11.23 20.63 23.98
CA THR A 17 -10.84 21.72 24.88
C THR A 17 -10.03 22.78 24.13
N THR A 18 -9.20 22.40 23.17
CA THR A 18 -8.28 23.30 22.47
C THR A 18 -8.91 23.95 21.24
N TRP A 19 -8.55 25.22 21.00
CA TRP A 19 -8.91 25.95 19.79
C TRP A 19 -8.08 25.54 18.58
N ALA A 20 -8.68 25.59 17.40
CA ALA A 20 -8.02 25.44 16.11
C ALA A 20 -8.17 26.72 15.27
N ILE A 21 -7.19 26.97 14.40
CA ILE A 21 -7.21 28.02 13.41
C ILE A 21 -7.50 27.44 12.03
N ILE A 22 -8.36 28.11 11.26
CA ILE A 22 -8.70 27.76 9.88
C ILE A 22 -8.36 28.93 8.99
N PHE A 23 -7.62 28.69 7.92
CA PHE A 23 -7.32 29.70 6.88
C PHE A 23 -7.04 29.04 5.53
N ARG A 24 -7.07 29.82 4.45
CA ARG A 24 -6.57 29.39 3.14
C ARG A 24 -5.14 29.86 2.96
N HIS A 25 -4.25 28.90 2.68
CA HIS A 25 -2.81 29.19 2.59
C HIS A 25 -2.45 29.78 1.22
N PRO A 26 -1.87 30.99 1.13
CA PRO A 26 -1.69 31.68 -0.15
C PRO A 26 -0.67 31.03 -1.10
N LYS A 27 0.27 30.23 -0.58
CA LYS A 27 1.34 29.59 -1.38
C LYS A 27 1.19 28.06 -1.49
N ARG A 28 0.20 27.46 -0.85
CA ARG A 28 -0.03 26.02 -0.96
C ARG A 28 -1.16 25.74 -1.93
N THR A 29 -0.86 24.87 -2.89
CA THR A 29 -1.85 24.44 -3.87
C THR A 29 -2.81 23.41 -3.23
N ASP A 30 -4.10 23.66 -3.41
CA ASP A 30 -5.13 22.68 -3.07
C ASP A 30 -5.06 21.51 -4.06
N PRO A 31 -4.79 20.28 -3.61
CA PRO A 31 -4.69 19.14 -4.51
C PRO A 31 -6.01 18.81 -5.24
N THR A 32 -7.14 19.22 -4.68
CA THR A 32 -8.46 19.02 -5.29
C THR A 32 -8.71 20.01 -6.42
N THR A 33 -8.41 21.30 -6.21
CA THR A 33 -8.72 22.35 -7.18
C THR A 33 -7.54 22.73 -8.09
N GLY A 34 -6.30 22.33 -7.73
CA GLY A 34 -5.07 22.75 -8.41
C GLY A 34 -4.74 24.23 -8.29
N LYS A 35 -5.48 24.97 -7.49
CA LYS A 35 -5.30 26.41 -7.26
C LYS A 35 -4.61 26.67 -5.93
N GLU A 36 -3.91 27.78 -5.84
CA GLU A 36 -3.44 28.28 -4.55
C GLU A 36 -4.62 28.58 -3.64
N GLY A 37 -4.42 28.39 -2.32
CA GLY A 37 -5.47 28.59 -1.33
C GLY A 37 -5.92 27.30 -0.64
N LEU A 38 -4.99 26.35 -0.42
CA LEU A 38 -5.28 25.14 0.36
C LEU A 38 -5.87 25.50 1.72
N ARG A 39 -7.03 24.93 2.06
CA ARG A 39 -7.63 25.05 3.39
C ARG A 39 -6.79 24.33 4.43
N VAL A 40 -6.26 25.07 5.37
CA VAL A 40 -5.49 24.57 6.52
C VAL A 40 -6.34 24.71 7.77
N ARG A 41 -6.47 23.63 8.56
CA ARG A 41 -7.00 23.63 9.92
C ARG A 41 -5.97 23.03 10.84
N GLN A 42 -5.55 23.77 11.87
CA GLN A 42 -4.50 23.34 12.78
C GLN A 42 -4.80 23.76 14.22
N SER A 43 -4.49 22.87 15.18
CA SER A 43 -4.64 23.19 16.61
C SER A 43 -3.67 24.29 17.04
N LEU A 44 -4.18 25.26 17.80
CA LEU A 44 -3.38 26.32 18.44
C LEU A 44 -2.76 25.86 19.78
N LYS A 45 -3.07 24.65 20.24
CA LYS A 45 -2.58 24.07 21.50
C LYS A 45 -2.90 24.93 22.74
N THR A 46 -4.02 25.65 22.70
CA THR A 46 -4.55 26.45 23.82
C THR A 46 -6.06 26.22 23.97
N ASP A 47 -6.53 26.22 25.18
CA ASP A 47 -7.96 26.22 25.57
C ASP A 47 -8.49 27.63 25.94
N ASP A 48 -7.57 28.59 26.12
CA ASP A 48 -7.87 29.99 26.38
C ASP A 48 -8.36 30.70 25.11
N GLU A 49 -9.55 31.23 25.14
CA GLU A 49 -10.18 31.95 24.04
C GLU A 49 -9.48 33.28 23.71
N ALA A 50 -8.97 34.00 24.71
CA ALA A 50 -8.28 35.28 24.52
C ALA A 50 -6.91 35.07 23.88
N GLU A 51 -6.18 34.02 24.30
CA GLU A 51 -4.93 33.60 23.64
C GLU A 51 -5.18 33.16 22.21
N ALA A 52 -6.21 32.35 21.98
CA ALA A 52 -6.56 31.89 20.61
C ALA A 52 -6.94 33.07 19.71
N ALA A 53 -7.66 34.07 20.20
CA ALA A 53 -7.99 35.28 19.47
C ALA A 53 -6.71 36.08 19.10
N THR A 54 -5.77 36.18 20.02
CA THR A 54 -4.48 36.84 19.79
C THR A 54 -3.71 36.12 18.68
N LEU A 55 -3.65 34.80 18.72
CA LEU A 55 -2.98 33.98 17.70
C LEU A 55 -3.65 34.08 16.31
N ARG A 56 -4.99 34.13 16.29
CA ARG A 56 -5.74 34.38 15.04
C ARG A 56 -5.39 35.74 14.44
N ASP A 57 -5.29 36.79 15.26
CA ASP A 57 -4.99 38.15 14.80
C ASP A 57 -3.54 38.21 14.27
N GLN A 58 -2.59 37.50 14.88
CA GLN A 58 -1.25 37.35 14.36
C GLN A 58 -1.23 36.61 13.01
N MET A 59 -2.01 35.54 12.86
CA MET A 59 -2.13 34.85 11.58
C MET A 59 -2.73 35.76 10.50
N ASN A 60 -3.75 36.55 10.85
CA ASN A 60 -4.33 37.53 9.92
C ASN A 60 -3.31 38.60 9.49
N ALA A 61 -2.46 39.06 10.42
CA ALA A 61 -1.38 40.00 10.12
C ALA A 61 -0.33 39.37 9.16
N LEU A 62 0.02 38.09 9.36
CA LEU A 62 0.92 37.35 8.49
C LEU A 62 0.31 37.14 7.11
N LEU A 63 -0.98 36.76 7.02
CA LEU A 63 -1.72 36.61 5.78
C LEU A 63 -1.90 37.94 5.01
N ALA A 64 -1.89 39.06 5.71
CA ALA A 64 -1.90 40.41 5.10
C ALA A 64 -0.52 40.89 4.64
N SER A 65 0.56 40.09 4.83
CA SER A 65 1.94 40.47 4.57
C SER A 65 2.58 39.59 3.48
N PRO A 66 2.30 39.79 2.17
CA PRO A 66 2.79 38.94 1.08
C PRO A 66 4.31 38.75 1.03
N HIS A 67 5.08 39.74 1.50
CA HIS A 67 6.54 39.70 1.56
C HIS A 67 7.08 38.67 2.57
N LEU A 68 6.22 38.18 3.48
CA LEU A 68 6.56 37.13 4.47
C LEU A 68 6.10 35.73 4.05
N TRP A 69 5.50 35.53 2.88
CA TRP A 69 4.92 34.25 2.51
C TRP A 69 5.93 33.23 1.98
N ASP A 70 7.10 33.64 1.57
CA ASP A 70 8.12 32.75 1.04
C ASP A 70 8.99 32.18 2.17
N LEU A 71 9.48 30.95 2.00
CA LEU A 71 10.25 30.23 3.01
C LEU A 71 11.46 31.00 3.54
N GLY A 72 12.12 31.80 2.67
CA GLY A 72 13.25 32.65 3.05
C GLY A 72 12.91 33.75 4.06
N ALA A 73 11.62 34.10 4.21
CA ALA A 73 11.16 35.10 5.17
C ALA A 73 10.79 34.50 6.56
N ARG A 74 10.99 33.19 6.77
CA ARG A 74 10.60 32.52 8.02
C ARG A 74 11.27 33.13 9.26
N GLU A 75 12.59 33.39 9.22
CA GLU A 75 13.30 34.01 10.33
C GLU A 75 12.78 35.42 10.65
N GLN A 76 12.42 36.19 9.62
CA GLN A 76 11.80 37.49 9.80
C GLN A 76 10.41 37.37 10.42
N ALA A 77 9.61 36.37 10.02
CA ALA A 77 8.31 36.09 10.62
C ALA A 77 8.46 35.67 12.11
N GLN A 78 9.47 34.86 12.44
CA GLN A 78 9.75 34.44 13.82
C GLN A 78 10.08 35.62 14.78
N ALA A 79 10.64 36.70 14.25
CA ALA A 79 10.92 37.88 15.05
C ALA A 79 9.66 38.69 15.43
N HIS A 80 8.53 38.48 14.73
CA HIS A 80 7.32 39.30 14.88
C HIS A 80 6.10 38.55 15.40
N TYR A 81 6.05 37.21 15.20
CA TYR A 81 4.87 36.38 15.49
C TYR A 81 5.21 35.23 16.42
N ASP A 82 4.19 34.72 17.12
CA ASP A 82 4.28 33.52 17.95
C ASP A 82 4.79 32.33 17.14
N SER A 83 5.68 31.54 17.73
CA SER A 83 6.30 30.38 17.06
C SER A 83 5.27 29.38 16.53
N ARG A 84 4.13 29.20 17.20
CA ARG A 84 3.03 28.32 16.74
C ARG A 84 2.44 28.80 15.43
N ILE A 85 2.24 30.11 15.27
CA ILE A 85 1.73 30.71 14.03
C ILE A 85 2.71 30.56 12.88
N VAL A 86 4.00 30.83 13.16
CA VAL A 86 5.08 30.63 12.18
C VAL A 86 5.18 29.16 11.77
N ASP A 87 5.18 28.25 12.73
CA ASP A 87 5.24 26.80 12.44
C ASP A 87 4.05 26.32 11.62
N ILE A 88 2.83 26.78 11.94
CA ILE A 88 1.62 26.44 11.19
C ILE A 88 1.68 26.99 9.75
N PHE A 89 2.11 28.24 9.57
CA PHE A 89 2.15 28.86 8.26
C PHE A 89 3.22 28.24 7.38
N PHE A 90 4.43 28.07 7.87
CA PHE A 90 5.56 27.52 7.07
C PHE A 90 5.57 26.00 6.99
N TYR A 91 4.67 25.30 7.69
CA TYR A 91 4.56 23.86 7.60
C TYR A 91 4.31 23.41 6.15
N LYS A 92 5.08 22.43 5.68
CA LYS A 92 5.04 21.94 4.28
C LYS A 92 5.50 22.92 3.19
N LEU A 93 5.89 24.15 3.52
CA LEU A 93 6.65 24.97 2.58
C LEU A 93 8.14 24.60 2.58
N GLU A 94 8.62 24.04 3.69
CA GLU A 94 10.02 23.62 3.87
C GLU A 94 10.46 22.50 2.93
N GLY A 95 9.51 21.87 2.22
CA GLY A 95 9.78 20.81 1.23
C GLY A 95 10.29 19.51 1.84
N GLY A 96 10.17 18.42 1.10
CA GLY A 96 10.68 17.11 1.47
C GLY A 96 9.58 16.14 1.87
N GLU A 97 9.53 14.99 1.17
CA GLU A 97 8.76 13.84 1.62
C GLU A 97 9.41 13.26 2.87
N THR A 98 8.59 12.81 3.83
CA THR A 98 9.09 12.14 5.03
C THR A 98 9.65 10.77 4.64
N ASP A 99 10.93 10.57 4.85
CA ASP A 99 11.55 9.25 4.71
C ASP A 99 11.27 8.40 5.96
N PHE A 100 10.20 7.60 5.89
CA PHE A 100 9.79 6.73 6.99
C PHE A 100 10.79 5.61 7.27
N LEU A 101 11.54 5.14 6.26
CA LEU A 101 12.58 4.14 6.45
C LEU A 101 13.75 4.75 7.25
N ALA A 102 14.23 5.93 6.86
CA ALA A 102 15.26 6.65 7.60
C ALA A 102 14.84 6.96 9.05
N LEU A 103 13.57 7.29 9.28
CA LEU A 103 13.05 7.47 10.64
C LEU A 103 13.13 6.19 11.46
N ARG A 104 12.73 5.05 10.90
CA ARG A 104 12.87 3.75 11.60
C ARG A 104 14.34 3.38 11.79
N ASP A 105 15.20 3.64 10.80
CA ASP A 105 16.64 3.38 10.88
C ASP A 105 17.34 4.22 11.96
N SER A 106 16.85 5.42 12.23
CA SER A 106 17.39 6.28 13.31
C SER A 106 17.16 5.71 14.72
N VAL A 107 16.14 4.86 14.88
CA VAL A 107 15.80 4.20 16.17
C VAL A 107 16.37 2.78 16.21
N ILE A 108 16.11 1.99 15.18
CA ILE A 108 16.56 0.61 15.04
C ILE A 108 17.18 0.45 13.65
N ALA A 109 18.51 0.48 13.56
CA ALA A 109 19.21 0.27 12.30
C ALA A 109 18.94 -1.13 11.74
N LEU A 110 18.63 -1.22 10.43
CA LEU A 110 18.38 -2.47 9.76
C LEU A 110 19.72 -3.19 9.49
N PRO A 111 19.98 -4.34 10.10
CA PRO A 111 21.24 -5.06 9.90
C PRO A 111 21.34 -5.58 8.46
N SER A 112 22.57 -5.74 8.00
CA SER A 112 22.91 -6.15 6.65
C SER A 112 23.60 -7.52 6.62
N THR A 113 23.87 -8.03 5.43
CA THR A 113 24.67 -9.23 5.20
C THR A 113 26.12 -9.09 5.72
N LYS A 114 26.63 -7.86 5.90
CA LYS A 114 27.94 -7.61 6.52
C LYS A 114 27.94 -7.94 8.03
N ASP A 115 26.76 -7.92 8.62
CA ASP A 115 26.52 -8.28 10.03
C ASP A 115 26.13 -9.75 10.19
N ASP A 116 26.24 -10.56 9.13
CA ASP A 116 25.77 -11.94 8.99
C ASP A 116 24.25 -12.11 9.11
N TYR A 117 23.46 -11.05 8.89
CA TYR A 117 22.00 -11.14 8.88
C TYR A 117 21.48 -11.53 7.48
N ARG A 118 20.42 -12.31 7.46
CA ARG A 118 19.63 -12.60 6.27
C ARG A 118 18.28 -11.90 6.37
N ARG A 119 17.82 -11.32 5.27
CA ARG A 119 16.51 -10.67 5.15
C ARG A 119 15.58 -11.56 4.36
N ALA A 120 14.48 -11.98 4.98
CA ALA A 120 13.47 -12.82 4.36
C ALA A 120 12.13 -12.09 4.25
N LEU A 121 11.63 -11.94 3.03
CA LEU A 121 10.34 -11.34 2.72
C LEU A 121 9.29 -12.43 2.55
N PHE A 122 8.18 -12.33 3.28
CA PHE A 122 7.04 -13.25 3.18
C PHE A 122 5.99 -12.67 2.25
N VAL A 123 5.67 -13.40 1.18
CA VAL A 123 4.75 -12.99 0.11
C VAL A 123 3.70 -14.07 -0.08
N GLY A 124 2.44 -13.69 -0.28
CA GLY A 124 1.35 -14.65 -0.52
C GLY A 124 -0.01 -13.98 -0.40
N THR A 125 -1.07 -14.70 -0.74
CA THR A 125 -2.45 -14.22 -0.59
C THR A 125 -2.79 -13.93 0.87
N THR A 126 -3.80 -13.13 1.10
CA THR A 126 -4.35 -13.00 2.45
C THR A 126 -4.97 -14.33 2.88
N GLY A 127 -4.80 -14.67 4.15
CA GLY A 127 -5.24 -15.98 4.66
C GLY A 127 -4.31 -17.15 4.30
N ALA A 128 -3.24 -16.93 3.50
CA ALA A 128 -2.27 -17.98 3.19
C ALA A 128 -1.37 -18.39 4.39
N GLY A 129 -1.47 -17.73 5.54
CA GLY A 129 -0.71 -18.12 6.74
C GLY A 129 0.65 -17.42 6.90
N LYS A 130 0.95 -16.34 6.14
CA LYS A 130 2.21 -15.58 6.28
C LYS A 130 2.49 -15.15 7.72
N THR A 131 1.56 -14.41 8.29
CA THR A 131 1.68 -13.89 9.67
C THR A 131 1.72 -15.02 10.70
N THR A 132 1.07 -16.14 10.42
CA THR A 132 1.11 -17.32 11.32
C THR A 132 2.48 -17.99 11.29
N ILE A 133 3.14 -18.09 10.13
CA ILE A 133 4.54 -18.55 10.05
C ILE A 133 5.45 -17.59 10.84
N LEU A 134 5.30 -16.28 10.65
CA LEU A 134 6.08 -15.27 11.38
C LEU A 134 5.91 -15.43 12.90
N ARG A 135 4.68 -15.63 13.38
CA ARG A 135 4.42 -15.89 14.81
C ARG A 135 5.20 -17.09 15.33
N GLN A 136 5.22 -18.20 14.60
CA GLN A 136 6.00 -19.38 14.97
C GLN A 136 7.51 -19.11 14.98
N LEU A 137 8.01 -18.33 14.00
CA LEU A 137 9.43 -17.99 13.91
C LEU A 137 9.90 -17.04 15.02
N ILE A 138 9.03 -16.18 15.54
CA ILE A 138 9.36 -15.27 16.65
C ILE A 138 8.96 -15.79 18.03
N GLY A 139 8.43 -17.02 18.09
CA GLY A 139 8.02 -17.67 19.34
C GLY A 139 6.82 -16.99 20.01
N THR A 140 5.85 -16.50 19.24
CA THR A 140 4.61 -15.93 19.75
C THR A 140 3.73 -17.03 20.33
N ASP A 141 3.24 -16.89 21.56
CA ASP A 141 2.22 -17.79 22.08
C ASP A 141 0.91 -17.58 21.31
N PRO A 142 0.35 -18.62 20.65
CA PRO A 142 -0.81 -18.48 19.79
C PRO A 142 -2.08 -18.05 20.53
N VAL A 143 -2.16 -18.30 21.84
CA VAL A 143 -3.33 -18.01 22.68
C VAL A 143 -3.18 -16.66 23.39
N ALA A 144 -2.04 -16.44 24.05
CA ALA A 144 -1.82 -15.29 24.94
C ALA A 144 -1.34 -14.03 24.20
N GLU A 145 -0.61 -14.16 23.11
CA GLU A 145 0.00 -13.03 22.40
C GLU A 145 -0.66 -12.79 21.05
N ARG A 146 -0.83 -11.51 20.68
CA ARG A 146 -1.49 -11.08 19.43
C ARG A 146 -0.58 -10.27 18.49
N PHE A 147 0.72 -10.50 18.54
CA PHE A 147 1.70 -9.86 17.66
C PHE A 147 2.52 -10.88 16.86
N PRO A 148 2.68 -10.72 15.56
CA PRO A 148 1.84 -9.92 14.64
C PRO A 148 0.40 -10.42 14.61
N SER A 149 -0.56 -9.55 14.30
CA SER A 149 -1.99 -9.91 14.32
C SER A 149 -2.37 -10.80 13.15
N THR A 150 -3.19 -11.82 13.42
CA THR A 150 -3.76 -12.73 12.41
C THR A 150 -5.26 -12.58 12.34
N SER A 151 -5.86 -12.51 11.17
CA SER A 151 -7.29 -12.66 10.95
C SER A 151 -7.61 -13.14 9.53
N THR A 152 -8.83 -13.58 9.30
CA THR A 152 -9.34 -14.00 7.99
C THR A 152 -9.56 -12.84 7.01
N ALA A 153 -9.73 -11.61 7.52
CA ALA A 153 -9.78 -10.39 6.70
C ALA A 153 -8.36 -9.84 6.45
N LYS A 154 -8.14 -8.98 5.43
CA LYS A 154 -6.83 -8.34 5.15
C LYS A 154 -6.10 -7.96 6.45
N THR A 155 -5.12 -8.78 6.83
CA THR A 155 -4.49 -8.73 8.15
C THR A 155 -3.32 -7.77 8.19
N THR A 156 -2.48 -7.80 7.16
CA THR A 156 -1.28 -7.00 7.09
C THR A 156 -1.63 -5.65 6.46
N VAL A 157 -1.91 -4.67 7.30
CA VAL A 157 -2.32 -3.31 6.90
C VAL A 157 -1.09 -2.44 6.61
N HIS A 158 0.03 -2.75 7.24
CA HIS A 158 1.30 -2.02 7.13
C HIS A 158 2.48 -2.99 7.11
N GLU A 159 3.63 -2.48 6.71
CA GLU A 159 4.88 -3.22 6.73
C GLU A 159 5.33 -3.52 8.16
N THR A 160 5.63 -4.78 8.44
CA THR A 160 6.22 -5.20 9.71
C THR A 160 7.59 -5.83 9.48
N GLU A 161 8.61 -5.25 10.10
CA GLU A 161 9.99 -5.72 10.09
C GLU A 161 10.36 -6.23 11.48
N VAL A 162 10.71 -7.51 11.60
CA VAL A 162 11.11 -8.12 12.87
C VAL A 162 12.58 -8.54 12.78
N ILE A 163 13.43 -7.94 13.60
CA ILE A 163 14.85 -8.23 13.70
C ILE A 163 15.07 -9.13 14.91
N LEU A 164 15.52 -10.35 14.67
CA LEU A 164 15.84 -11.30 15.70
C LEU A 164 17.25 -10.99 16.23
N LYS A 165 17.35 -10.47 17.45
CA LYS A 165 18.59 -9.97 18.02
C LYS A 165 18.58 -10.14 19.54
N GLU A 166 19.69 -10.59 20.13
CA GLU A 166 19.85 -10.61 21.58
C GLU A 166 19.76 -9.20 22.18
N GLY A 167 19.25 -9.09 23.41
CA GLY A 167 19.15 -7.86 24.18
C GLY A 167 17.71 -7.48 24.53
N ALA A 168 17.45 -6.19 24.71
CA ALA A 168 16.14 -5.67 25.03
C ALA A 168 15.19 -5.70 23.80
N TYR A 169 13.89 -5.73 24.05
CA TYR A 169 12.88 -5.49 23.03
C TYR A 169 12.84 -4.00 22.70
N CYS A 170 12.96 -3.67 21.42
CA CYS A 170 12.90 -2.30 20.94
C CYS A 170 11.90 -2.19 19.80
N GLY A 171 11.05 -1.15 19.81
CA GLY A 171 10.04 -0.88 18.80
C GLY A 171 10.18 0.51 18.22
N ALA A 172 9.97 0.63 16.91
CA ALA A 172 9.88 1.87 16.15
C ALA A 172 8.66 1.80 15.21
N VAL A 173 7.71 2.69 15.40
CA VAL A 173 6.50 2.80 14.61
C VAL A 173 6.46 4.16 13.95
N THR A 174 6.16 4.21 12.66
CA THR A 174 5.98 5.46 11.90
C THR A 174 4.53 5.61 11.47
N PHE A 175 4.02 6.85 11.45
CA PHE A 175 2.62 7.14 11.14
C PHE A 175 2.49 7.91 9.83
N PHE A 176 1.35 7.72 9.15
CA PHE A 176 1.03 8.50 7.96
C PHE A 176 0.95 9.98 8.25
N PRO A 177 1.31 10.86 7.30
CA PRO A 177 1.08 12.29 7.40
C PRO A 177 -0.40 12.61 7.64
N MET A 178 -0.65 13.70 8.36
CA MET A 178 -2.00 14.17 8.65
C MET A 178 -2.83 14.37 7.38
N GLU A 179 -2.21 14.88 6.34
CA GLU A 179 -2.84 15.16 5.05
C GLU A 179 -3.35 13.88 4.37
N ASP A 180 -2.56 12.80 4.41
CA ASP A 180 -2.92 11.51 3.83
C ASP A 180 -4.13 10.91 4.56
N VAL A 181 -4.11 10.93 5.90
CA VAL A 181 -5.23 10.46 6.72
C VAL A 181 -6.48 11.28 6.43
N ARG A 182 -6.36 12.61 6.34
CA ARG A 182 -7.46 13.53 6.00
C ARG A 182 -8.05 13.22 4.62
N GLU A 183 -7.23 12.99 3.62
CA GLU A 183 -7.72 12.67 2.26
C GLU A 183 -8.47 11.33 2.23
N HIS A 184 -8.02 10.32 2.97
CA HIS A 184 -8.75 9.06 3.08
C HIS A 184 -10.09 9.23 3.82
N LEU A 185 -10.14 10.06 4.87
CA LEU A 185 -11.41 10.39 5.54
C LEU A 185 -12.35 11.16 4.61
N LYS A 186 -11.87 12.10 3.80
CA LYS A 186 -12.69 12.77 2.78
C LYS A 186 -13.30 11.77 1.79
N GLU A 187 -12.54 10.76 1.36
CA GLU A 187 -13.06 9.69 0.50
C GLU A 187 -14.16 8.88 1.19
N CYS A 188 -14.00 8.57 2.49
CA CYS A 188 -15.02 7.88 3.27
C CYS A 188 -16.29 8.73 3.44
N VAL A 189 -16.16 10.01 3.77
CA VAL A 189 -17.29 10.93 3.91
C VAL A 189 -18.02 11.08 2.57
N SER A 190 -17.29 11.22 1.45
CA SER A 190 -17.88 11.26 0.12
C SER A 190 -18.64 9.97 -0.21
N ALA A 191 -18.10 8.80 0.11
CA ALA A 191 -18.77 7.52 -0.08
C ALA A 191 -20.04 7.40 0.77
N ALA A 192 -20.04 7.93 2.00
CA ALA A 192 -21.21 7.97 2.86
C ALA A 192 -22.30 8.92 2.31
N VAL A 193 -21.91 10.10 1.79
CA VAL A 193 -22.85 11.03 1.14
C VAL A 193 -23.51 10.38 -0.09
N LEU A 194 -22.75 9.64 -0.89
CA LEU A 194 -23.31 8.89 -2.03
C LEU A 194 -24.29 7.79 -1.57
N ALA A 195 -23.97 7.08 -0.47
CA ALA A 195 -24.85 6.08 0.11
C ALA A 195 -26.14 6.70 0.64
N ALA A 196 -26.06 7.84 1.34
CA ALA A 196 -27.22 8.60 1.80
C ALA A 196 -28.08 9.10 0.62
N TYR A 197 -27.47 9.61 -0.44
CA TYR A 197 -28.17 9.99 -1.65
C TYR A 197 -28.93 8.82 -2.29
N ARG A 198 -28.33 7.64 -2.30
CA ARG A 198 -28.98 6.40 -2.80
C ARG A 198 -30.03 5.84 -1.84
N LYS A 199 -30.21 6.48 -0.67
CA LYS A 199 -31.10 6.01 0.40
C LYS A 199 -30.75 4.61 0.91
N GLU A 200 -29.45 4.29 0.94
CA GLU A 200 -28.95 3.09 1.59
C GLU A 200 -29.21 3.22 3.13
N SER A 201 -29.24 2.08 3.84
CA SER A 201 -29.51 2.08 5.28
C SER A 201 -28.45 2.85 6.07
N ASP A 202 -28.80 3.33 7.26
CA ASP A 202 -27.89 4.03 8.18
C ASP A 202 -26.67 3.15 8.50
N ALA A 203 -26.83 1.85 8.60
CA ALA A 203 -25.76 0.90 8.81
C ALA A 203 -24.78 0.87 7.62
N GLU A 204 -25.27 0.89 6.39
CA GLU A 204 -24.43 0.93 5.19
C GLU A 204 -23.75 2.31 5.04
N GLN A 205 -24.46 3.41 5.34
CA GLN A 205 -23.88 4.75 5.36
C GLN A 205 -22.74 4.83 6.39
N MET A 206 -22.95 4.30 7.61
CA MET A 206 -21.94 4.23 8.66
C MET A 206 -20.76 3.35 8.24
N ARG A 207 -21.01 2.23 7.62
CA ARG A 207 -19.98 1.35 7.08
C ARG A 207 -19.11 2.08 6.03
N ARG A 208 -19.73 2.86 5.13
CA ARG A 208 -19.00 3.70 4.14
C ARG A 208 -18.19 4.80 4.81
N LEU A 209 -18.72 5.39 5.84
CA LEU A 209 -18.02 6.44 6.61
C LEU A 209 -16.76 5.92 7.31
N LEU A 210 -16.79 4.66 7.78
CA LEU A 210 -15.73 4.05 8.57
C LEU A 210 -14.80 3.12 7.79
N THR A 211 -15.17 2.72 6.57
CA THR A 211 -14.39 1.75 5.78
C THR A 211 -14.07 2.31 4.41
N HIS A 212 -12.82 2.67 4.21
CA HIS A 212 -12.33 3.13 2.92
C HIS A 212 -12.34 1.97 1.89
N VAL A 213 -12.54 2.29 0.60
CA VAL A 213 -12.49 1.31 -0.51
C VAL A 213 -11.15 0.57 -0.53
N ASN A 214 -10.06 1.26 -0.30
CA ASN A 214 -8.79 0.62 0.04
C ASN A 214 -8.87 0.15 1.49
N GLN A 215 -9.17 -1.14 1.70
CA GLN A 215 -9.41 -1.75 3.01
C GLN A 215 -8.25 -1.60 4.01
N ARG A 216 -7.11 -1.04 3.62
CA ARG A 216 -6.04 -0.63 4.53
C ARG A 216 -6.52 0.41 5.54
N PHE A 217 -7.37 1.35 5.12
CA PHE A 217 -7.89 2.44 5.95
C PHE A 217 -9.27 2.10 6.50
N ARG A 218 -9.31 1.19 7.47
CA ARG A 218 -10.51 0.86 8.25
C ARG A 218 -10.55 1.74 9.49
N PHE A 219 -11.18 2.90 9.37
CA PHE A 219 -11.28 3.85 10.48
C PHE A 219 -12.11 3.34 11.66
N SER A 220 -12.93 2.29 11.47
CA SER A 220 -13.57 1.57 12.58
C SER A 220 -12.58 1.06 13.65
N TYR A 221 -11.36 0.74 13.27
CA TYR A 221 -10.32 0.35 14.24
C TYR A 221 -9.96 1.49 15.19
N VAL A 222 -9.96 2.72 14.68
CA VAL A 222 -9.60 3.95 15.42
C VAL A 222 -10.82 4.58 16.08
N LEU A 223 -11.95 4.62 15.36
CA LEU A 223 -13.17 5.35 15.76
C LEU A 223 -14.26 4.46 16.39
N GLY A 224 -14.09 3.13 16.33
CA GLY A 224 -15.13 2.18 16.74
C GLY A 224 -16.14 1.90 15.62
N SER A 225 -17.11 1.04 15.90
CA SER A 225 -18.13 0.59 14.93
C SER A 225 -19.28 1.58 14.75
N GLY A 226 -19.35 2.64 15.56
CA GLY A 226 -20.45 3.59 15.56
C GLY A 226 -21.67 3.13 16.35
N PRO A 227 -22.68 3.99 16.46
CA PRO A 227 -23.90 3.72 17.25
C PRO A 227 -24.91 2.82 16.52
N VAL A 228 -24.75 2.60 15.21
CA VAL A 228 -25.67 1.83 14.37
C VAL A 228 -25.19 0.38 14.30
N LYS A 229 -25.99 -0.55 14.78
CA LYS A 229 -25.73 -2.00 14.65
C LYS A 229 -26.41 -2.55 13.41
N GLU A 230 -25.69 -3.33 12.60
CA GLU A 230 -26.33 -4.23 11.64
C GLU A 230 -27.08 -5.31 12.42
N ALA A 231 -28.35 -5.54 12.08
CA ALA A 231 -29.05 -6.73 12.54
C ALA A 231 -28.43 -7.93 11.79
N SER A 232 -27.62 -8.71 12.47
CA SER A 232 -27.08 -9.97 11.93
C SER A 232 -27.99 -11.10 12.39
N ASP A 233 -28.45 -11.94 11.46
CA ASP A 233 -29.23 -13.15 11.75
C ASP A 233 -28.42 -14.21 12.54
N PHE A 234 -27.18 -13.92 12.90
CA PHE A 234 -26.22 -14.76 13.60
C PHE A 234 -25.69 -14.14 14.91
N ASP A 235 -26.29 -13.01 15.37
CA ASP A 235 -25.97 -12.46 16.68
C ASP A 235 -26.64 -13.32 17.78
N ASP A 236 -25.95 -14.34 18.23
CA ASP A 236 -26.25 -14.97 19.52
C ASP A 236 -25.89 -13.97 20.61
N ASP A 237 -26.89 -13.63 21.44
CA ASP A 237 -26.81 -12.64 22.53
C ASP A 237 -25.73 -12.94 23.61
N GLU A 238 -25.07 -14.10 23.54
CA GLU A 238 -24.05 -14.54 24.50
C GLU A 238 -22.66 -13.90 24.30
N ASP A 239 -22.33 -13.33 23.12
CA ASP A 239 -21.02 -12.72 22.85
C ASP A 239 -20.92 -11.22 23.26
N GLN A 240 -21.98 -10.62 23.78
CA GLN A 240 -22.02 -9.18 24.07
C GLN A 240 -21.40 -8.78 25.41
N GLU A 241 -21.19 -9.68 26.35
CA GLU A 241 -20.66 -9.34 27.69
C GLU A 241 -19.13 -9.40 27.82
N THR A 242 -18.41 -9.94 26.85
CA THR A 242 -16.95 -10.12 26.95
C THR A 242 -16.11 -8.97 26.37
N GLY A 243 -16.73 -7.95 25.79
CA GLY A 243 -16.05 -6.90 25.00
C GLY A 243 -15.36 -5.79 25.79
N THR A 244 -15.52 -5.71 27.10
CA THR A 244 -14.96 -4.63 27.93
C THR A 244 -13.85 -5.04 28.89
N GLU A 245 -13.53 -6.32 29.00
CA GLU A 245 -12.43 -6.78 29.83
C GLU A 245 -11.07 -6.35 29.22
N GLY A 246 -10.43 -5.39 29.91
CA GLY A 246 -9.09 -4.88 29.52
C GLY A 246 -9.07 -3.52 28.81
N ILE A 247 -10.24 -2.87 28.59
CA ILE A 247 -10.29 -1.49 28.09
C ILE A 247 -10.18 -0.52 29.27
N ASP A 248 -9.21 0.39 29.21
CA ASP A 248 -9.00 1.44 30.18
C ASP A 248 -10.22 2.38 30.25
N GLY A 249 -10.58 2.86 31.45
CA GLY A 249 -11.72 3.77 31.66
C GLY A 249 -11.65 5.04 30.80
N ILE A 250 -10.45 5.54 30.49
CA ILE A 250 -10.23 6.67 29.56
C ILE A 250 -10.69 6.31 28.14
N ALA A 251 -10.42 5.09 27.70
CA ALA A 251 -10.83 4.63 26.36
C ALA A 251 -12.35 4.52 26.25
N VAL A 252 -13.04 4.08 27.28
CA VAL A 252 -14.51 3.98 27.32
C VAL A 252 -15.18 5.36 27.14
N GLU A 253 -14.70 6.36 27.88
CA GLU A 253 -15.24 7.72 27.76
C GLU A 253 -14.96 8.33 26.39
N GLN A 254 -13.78 8.12 25.83
CA GLN A 254 -13.45 8.56 24.48
C GLN A 254 -14.33 7.86 23.43
N MET A 255 -14.58 6.57 23.56
CA MET A 255 -15.46 5.83 22.65
C MET A 255 -16.90 6.36 22.71
N LYS A 256 -17.41 6.68 23.90
CA LYS A 256 -18.76 7.29 24.05
C LYS A 256 -18.86 8.61 23.29
N ARG A 257 -17.88 9.51 23.47
CA ARG A 257 -17.84 10.79 22.74
C ARG A 257 -17.73 10.56 21.22
N THR A 258 -16.93 9.59 20.80
CA THR A 258 -16.79 9.29 19.39
C THR A 258 -18.11 8.80 18.80
N ASN A 259 -18.87 7.97 19.50
CA ASN A 259 -20.18 7.53 19.03
C ASN A 259 -21.15 8.71 18.86
N GLU A 260 -21.09 9.72 19.74
CA GLU A 260 -21.86 10.96 19.59
C GLU A 260 -21.44 11.75 18.34
N VAL A 261 -20.12 11.86 18.10
CA VAL A 261 -19.58 12.52 16.90
C VAL A 261 -19.95 11.75 15.63
N LEU A 262 -19.91 10.41 15.65
CA LEU A 262 -20.30 9.59 14.50
C LEU A 262 -21.79 9.70 14.18
N ALA A 263 -22.66 9.77 15.20
CA ALA A 263 -24.10 10.02 15.02
C ALA A 263 -24.36 11.39 14.39
N GLN A 264 -23.64 12.44 14.84
CA GLN A 264 -23.73 13.78 14.24
C GLN A 264 -23.19 13.80 12.80
N ALA A 265 -22.09 13.08 12.55
CA ALA A 265 -21.52 12.95 11.21
C ALA A 265 -22.51 12.29 10.23
N LEU A 266 -23.22 11.25 10.68
CA LEU A 266 -24.24 10.56 9.86
C LEU A 266 -25.37 11.52 9.50
N ALA A 267 -25.93 12.25 10.48
CA ALA A 267 -26.98 13.24 10.25
C ALA A 267 -26.52 14.37 9.30
N ALA A 268 -25.29 14.85 9.44
CA ALA A 268 -24.73 15.85 8.55
C ALA A 268 -24.54 15.31 7.12
N VAL A 269 -24.13 14.05 6.96
CA VAL A 269 -23.99 13.36 5.66
C VAL A 269 -25.34 13.30 4.94
N GLU A 270 -26.43 12.98 5.64
CA GLU A 270 -27.78 12.95 5.09
C GLU A 270 -28.26 14.34 4.65
N GLU A 271 -27.99 15.37 5.47
CA GLU A 271 -28.33 16.77 5.14
C GLU A 271 -27.56 17.24 3.89
N ILE A 272 -26.26 16.96 3.79
CA ILE A 272 -25.42 17.29 2.63
C ILE A 272 -25.95 16.60 1.38
N ALA A 273 -26.25 15.28 1.48
CA ALA A 273 -26.77 14.49 0.37
C ALA A 273 -28.11 15.02 -0.15
N THR A 274 -29.03 15.40 0.75
CA THR A 274 -30.32 15.97 0.39
C THR A 274 -30.15 17.34 -0.28
N ARG A 275 -29.39 18.25 0.34
CA ARG A 275 -29.17 19.62 -0.15
C ARG A 275 -28.61 19.67 -1.56
N HIS A 276 -27.54 18.91 -1.81
CA HIS A 276 -26.87 18.90 -3.10
C HIS A 276 -27.60 18.00 -4.11
N GLY A 277 -28.20 16.89 -3.64
CA GLY A 277 -28.93 15.94 -4.47
C GLY A 277 -30.15 16.55 -5.13
N ASP A 278 -30.98 17.26 -4.38
CA ASP A 278 -32.20 17.94 -4.91
C ASP A 278 -31.84 19.04 -5.91
N THR A 279 -30.79 19.81 -5.62
CA THR A 279 -30.29 20.84 -6.53
C THR A 279 -29.83 20.23 -7.85
N LEU A 280 -29.04 19.18 -7.81
CA LEU A 280 -28.51 18.51 -9.00
C LEU A 280 -29.59 17.84 -9.85
N ARG A 281 -30.60 17.19 -9.23
CA ARG A 281 -31.73 16.61 -9.97
C ARG A 281 -32.46 17.64 -10.80
N THR A 282 -32.66 18.83 -10.24
CA THR A 282 -33.33 19.94 -10.91
C THR A 282 -32.48 20.47 -12.07
N GLU A 283 -31.17 20.64 -11.87
CA GLU A 283 -30.27 21.20 -12.89
C GLU A 283 -30.01 20.24 -14.07
N LEU A 284 -29.95 18.94 -13.80
CA LEU A 284 -29.61 17.95 -14.83
C LEU A 284 -30.82 17.43 -15.63
N ASN A 285 -32.05 17.84 -15.30
CA ASN A 285 -33.30 17.32 -15.90
C ASN A 285 -33.27 15.77 -15.96
N ALA A 286 -33.03 15.15 -14.81
CA ALA A 286 -32.71 13.73 -14.72
C ALA A 286 -33.81 12.79 -15.23
N ASP A 287 -35.06 13.26 -15.29
CA ASP A 287 -36.23 12.45 -15.68
C ASP A 287 -36.29 12.14 -17.19
N GLU A 288 -35.46 12.77 -18.02
CA GLU A 288 -35.50 12.63 -19.49
C GLU A 288 -34.37 11.82 -20.11
N LYS A 289 -33.40 11.30 -19.33
CA LYS A 289 -32.18 10.65 -19.84
C LYS A 289 -32.04 9.16 -19.40
N ASP A 290 -31.18 8.43 -20.13
CA ASP A 290 -30.80 7.06 -19.75
C ASP A 290 -30.26 7.02 -18.30
N GLN A 291 -30.95 6.26 -17.43
CA GLN A 291 -30.73 6.23 -15.99
C GLN A 291 -29.28 5.91 -15.62
N ARG A 292 -28.60 5.02 -16.34
CA ARG A 292 -27.21 4.64 -16.03
C ARG A 292 -26.19 5.76 -16.28
N VAL A 293 -26.41 6.54 -17.34
CA VAL A 293 -25.56 7.69 -17.68
C VAL A 293 -25.83 8.83 -16.71
N VAL A 294 -27.09 8.98 -16.30
CA VAL A 294 -27.50 9.99 -15.31
C VAL A 294 -26.89 9.67 -13.96
N ASP A 295 -26.88 8.41 -13.52
CA ASP A 295 -26.35 8.00 -12.21
C ASP A 295 -24.83 8.26 -12.12
N GLU A 296 -24.02 7.84 -13.11
CA GLU A 296 -22.58 8.10 -13.11
C GLU A 296 -22.25 9.61 -13.13
N LEU A 297 -22.98 10.39 -13.94
CA LEU A 297 -22.81 11.83 -14.03
C LEU A 297 -23.19 12.53 -12.72
N PHE A 298 -24.32 12.12 -12.17
CA PHE A 298 -24.87 12.69 -10.96
C PHE A 298 -23.91 12.47 -9.77
N GLU A 299 -23.40 11.26 -9.63
CA GLU A 299 -22.46 10.91 -8.56
C GLU A 299 -21.13 11.66 -8.66
N ASP A 300 -20.58 11.82 -9.88
CA ASP A 300 -19.33 12.57 -10.09
C ASP A 300 -19.51 14.07 -9.76
N GLU A 301 -20.64 14.65 -10.15
CA GLU A 301 -20.95 16.05 -9.86
C GLU A 301 -21.29 16.26 -8.36
N LEU A 302 -21.99 15.31 -7.73
CA LEU A 302 -22.27 15.34 -6.31
C LEU A 302 -20.97 15.30 -5.49
N ASP A 303 -20.03 14.38 -5.82
CA ASP A 303 -18.72 14.33 -5.18
C ASP A 303 -17.95 15.64 -5.32
N ASN A 304 -17.97 16.27 -6.51
CA ASN A 304 -17.30 17.54 -6.73
C ASN A 304 -17.86 18.67 -5.85
N ARG A 305 -19.20 18.81 -5.80
CA ARG A 305 -19.87 19.89 -5.03
C ARG A 305 -19.76 19.71 -3.54
N THR A 306 -19.89 18.46 -3.07
CA THR A 306 -19.86 18.19 -1.62
C THR A 306 -18.49 18.40 -1.03
N ARG A 307 -17.40 18.16 -1.77
CA ARG A 307 -16.04 18.41 -1.26
C ARG A 307 -15.75 19.88 -0.96
N ASP A 308 -16.41 20.82 -1.62
CA ASP A 308 -16.29 22.25 -1.39
C ASP A 308 -17.27 22.78 -0.31
N ASP A 309 -18.21 21.94 0.16
CA ASP A 309 -19.19 22.30 1.19
C ASP A 309 -18.52 22.39 2.58
N GLU A 310 -18.78 23.49 3.30
CA GLU A 310 -18.22 23.72 4.65
C GLU A 310 -18.72 22.67 5.66
N ALA A 311 -19.96 22.19 5.55
CA ALA A 311 -20.48 21.13 6.42
C ALA A 311 -19.73 19.80 6.19
N PHE A 312 -19.39 19.47 4.95
CA PHE A 312 -18.55 18.34 4.61
C PHE A 312 -17.17 18.47 5.27
N GLN A 313 -16.54 19.64 5.17
CA GLN A 313 -15.24 19.88 5.81
C GLN A 313 -15.32 19.80 7.34
N GLN A 314 -16.43 20.22 7.94
CA GLN A 314 -16.66 20.12 9.40
C GLN A 314 -16.79 18.66 9.85
N VAL A 315 -17.46 17.80 9.07
CA VAL A 315 -17.51 16.34 9.35
C VAL A 315 -16.11 15.76 9.34
N VAL A 316 -15.32 16.03 8.29
CA VAL A 316 -13.93 15.56 8.20
C VAL A 316 -13.08 16.06 9.36
N ASP A 317 -13.22 17.35 9.72
CA ASP A 317 -12.50 17.96 10.84
C ASP A 317 -12.84 17.27 12.18
N SER A 318 -14.11 16.98 12.42
CA SER A 318 -14.57 16.31 13.65
C SER A 318 -14.01 14.88 13.75
N LEU A 319 -14.01 14.14 12.64
CA LEU A 319 -13.41 12.79 12.59
C LEU A 319 -11.90 12.83 12.80
N MET A 320 -11.20 13.79 12.17
CA MET A 320 -9.76 13.98 12.39
C MET A 320 -9.42 14.28 13.85
N ASP A 321 -10.25 15.08 14.53
CA ASP A 321 -10.08 15.37 15.95
C ASP A 321 -10.19 14.09 16.80
N GLN A 322 -11.15 13.22 16.49
CA GLN A 322 -11.29 11.93 17.18
C GLN A 322 -10.11 10.99 16.89
N VAL A 323 -9.59 10.98 15.67
CA VAL A 323 -8.38 10.22 15.30
C VAL A 323 -7.17 10.71 16.11
N GLU A 324 -6.97 12.02 16.21
CA GLU A 324 -5.85 12.60 16.97
C GLU A 324 -5.90 12.27 18.46
N GLU A 325 -7.09 12.29 19.06
CA GLU A 325 -7.30 11.97 20.48
C GLU A 325 -6.90 10.53 20.84
N ARG A 326 -6.94 9.58 19.89
CA ARG A 326 -6.55 8.18 20.13
C ARG A 326 -5.06 8.01 20.46
N PHE A 327 -4.21 8.92 20.01
CA PHE A 327 -2.79 8.88 20.37
C PHE A 327 -2.54 9.16 21.86
N ALA A 328 -3.49 9.75 22.58
CA ALA A 328 -3.41 9.93 24.03
C ALA A 328 -3.51 8.60 24.81
N LEU A 329 -3.99 7.52 24.17
CA LEU A 329 -4.04 6.18 24.77
C LEU A 329 -2.66 5.48 24.79
N LEU A 330 -1.62 6.08 24.22
CA LEU A 330 -0.25 5.56 24.30
C LEU A 330 0.36 5.93 25.65
N GLY A 331 0.43 4.93 26.55
CA GLY A 331 0.98 5.12 27.89
C GLY A 331 2.50 5.03 27.94
N ASP A 332 3.09 4.11 27.14
CA ASP A 332 4.51 3.80 27.18
C ASP A 332 5.23 4.32 25.93
N GLY A 333 6.54 4.50 26.06
CA GLY A 333 7.40 4.91 24.96
C GLY A 333 7.43 6.43 24.71
N LYS A 334 8.11 6.80 23.65
CA LYS A 334 8.32 8.18 23.20
C LYS A 334 7.53 8.44 21.92
N LEU A 335 6.60 9.37 21.94
CA LEU A 335 5.88 9.87 20.78
C LEU A 335 6.57 11.12 20.24
N GLN A 336 7.20 11.01 19.07
CA GLN A 336 7.75 12.15 18.34
C GLN A 336 6.64 12.79 17.50
N LYS A 337 6.52 14.11 17.55
CA LYS A 337 5.51 14.86 16.80
C LYS A 337 6.16 15.85 15.83
N THR A 338 5.46 16.17 14.77
CA THR A 338 5.81 17.27 13.85
C THR A 338 5.73 18.62 14.57
N LYS A 339 6.25 19.69 13.97
CA LYS A 339 6.15 21.05 14.49
C LYS A 339 4.69 21.47 14.79
N VAL A 340 3.77 21.02 13.96
CA VAL A 340 2.34 21.30 14.11
C VAL A 340 1.62 20.34 15.09
N GLY A 341 2.31 19.35 15.66
CA GLY A 341 1.80 18.49 16.71
C GLY A 341 1.27 17.12 16.24
N TRP A 342 1.22 16.83 14.94
CA TRP A 342 0.81 15.52 14.45
C TRP A 342 1.88 14.46 14.77
N PRO A 343 1.48 13.24 15.22
CA PRO A 343 2.40 12.16 15.49
C PRO A 343 3.18 11.73 14.23
N LEU A 344 4.51 11.64 14.36
CA LEU A 344 5.41 11.24 13.30
C LEU A 344 5.93 9.81 13.50
N SER A 345 6.40 9.53 14.72
CA SER A 345 6.88 8.22 15.10
C SER A 345 6.70 7.96 16.59
N TRP A 346 6.67 6.69 16.95
CA TRP A 346 6.70 6.20 18.33
C TRP A 346 7.87 5.23 18.48
N SER A 347 8.54 5.27 19.63
CA SER A 347 9.63 4.33 19.94
C SER A 347 9.62 3.94 21.41
N TRP A 348 9.97 2.70 21.68
CA TRP A 348 10.07 2.17 23.04
C TRP A 348 11.09 1.06 23.14
N GLU A 349 11.76 0.99 24.30
CA GLU A 349 12.70 -0.06 24.65
C GLU A 349 12.37 -0.60 26.05
N THR A 350 12.30 -1.93 26.20
CA THR A 350 12.01 -2.61 27.46
C THR A 350 12.60 -4.03 27.48
N THR A 351 12.79 -4.58 28.65
CA THR A 351 13.12 -6.01 28.85
C THR A 351 11.90 -6.89 29.09
N ASP A 352 10.74 -6.29 29.31
CA ASP A 352 9.48 -6.97 29.54
C ASP A 352 8.78 -7.29 28.21
N ARG A 353 8.76 -8.58 27.85
CA ARG A 353 8.13 -9.07 26.60
C ARG A 353 6.62 -8.84 26.59
N GLU A 354 5.95 -9.13 27.72
CA GLU A 354 4.49 -9.06 27.80
C GLU A 354 4.01 -7.63 27.61
N ALA A 355 4.60 -6.69 28.36
CA ALA A 355 4.31 -5.26 28.21
C ALA A 355 4.62 -4.78 26.79
N PHE A 356 5.73 -5.22 26.19
CA PHE A 356 6.11 -4.85 24.83
C PHE A 356 5.09 -5.31 23.79
N ILE A 357 4.70 -6.58 23.82
CA ILE A 357 3.71 -7.16 22.89
C ILE A 357 2.34 -6.48 23.06
N LYS A 358 1.93 -6.19 24.30
CA LYS A 358 0.69 -5.46 24.59
C LYS A 358 0.70 -4.07 23.99
N ALA A 359 1.79 -3.33 24.10
CA ALA A 359 1.92 -2.01 23.46
C ALA A 359 1.85 -2.09 21.93
N LEU A 360 2.54 -3.07 21.32
CA LEU A 360 2.51 -3.28 19.87
C LEU A 360 1.12 -3.64 19.33
N THR A 361 0.27 -4.25 20.13
CA THR A 361 -1.10 -4.62 19.74
C THR A 361 -1.90 -3.40 19.27
N ARG A 362 -1.68 -2.20 19.84
CA ARG A 362 -2.35 -0.97 19.39
C ARG A 362 -2.02 -0.56 17.95
N PHE A 363 -0.85 -0.95 17.46
CA PHE A 363 -0.35 -0.56 16.14
C PHE A 363 -0.57 -1.62 15.06
N SER A 364 -0.78 -2.87 15.45
CA SER A 364 -0.80 -3.99 14.51
C SER A 364 -2.07 -4.85 14.58
N SER A 365 -2.92 -4.68 15.61
CA SER A 365 -4.09 -5.52 15.81
C SER A 365 -5.26 -5.12 14.91
N ASN A 366 -6.10 -6.12 14.63
CA ASN A 366 -7.41 -6.00 13.98
C ASN A 366 -8.49 -6.75 14.79
N TYR A 367 -8.26 -6.96 16.07
CA TYR A 367 -9.16 -7.65 16.98
C TYR A 367 -10.37 -6.77 17.31
N ALA A 368 -11.56 -7.23 16.94
CA ALA A 368 -12.79 -6.45 17.00
C ALA A 368 -13.10 -5.86 18.39
N PRO A 369 -12.90 -6.59 19.52
CA PRO A 369 -13.12 -6.03 20.86
C PRO A 369 -12.26 -4.80 21.20
N LEU A 370 -11.15 -4.56 20.47
CA LEU A 370 -10.29 -3.39 20.64
C LEU A 370 -10.62 -2.23 19.68
N PHE A 371 -11.64 -2.37 18.83
CA PHE A 371 -12.02 -1.29 17.91
C PHE A 371 -12.40 -0.02 18.68
N GLY A 372 -11.99 1.12 18.16
CA GLY A 372 -12.07 2.40 18.84
C GLY A 372 -10.83 2.76 19.68
N THR A 373 -9.87 1.82 19.83
CA THR A 373 -8.62 2.05 20.58
C THR A 373 -7.35 1.79 19.77
N LEU A 374 -7.47 1.24 18.56
CA LEU A 374 -6.35 0.85 17.72
C LEU A 374 -5.89 2.00 16.82
N LEU A 375 -4.60 2.05 16.56
CA LEU A 375 -3.97 2.99 15.64
C LEU A 375 -3.53 2.33 14.32
N THR A 376 -3.81 1.05 14.13
CA THR A 376 -3.38 0.22 12.99
C THR A 376 -3.55 0.90 11.62
N PRO A 377 -4.69 1.54 11.29
CA PRO A 377 -4.86 2.22 9.99
C PRO A 377 -3.99 3.45 9.81
N LEU A 378 -3.47 4.02 10.88
CA LEU A 378 -2.63 5.23 10.87
C LEU A 378 -1.14 4.90 10.74
N VAL A 379 -0.77 3.63 10.88
CA VAL A 379 0.61 3.16 10.86
C VAL A 379 1.12 3.05 9.42
N ASN A 380 2.22 3.71 9.13
CA ASN A 380 2.97 3.54 7.87
C ASN A 380 3.79 2.25 7.90
N GLY A 381 4.53 1.99 9.00
CA GLY A 381 5.31 0.77 9.18
C GLY A 381 5.74 0.57 10.63
N VAL A 382 6.01 -0.70 10.96
CA VAL A 382 6.49 -1.16 12.27
C VAL A 382 7.82 -1.84 12.10
N ARG A 383 8.82 -1.46 12.89
CA ARG A 383 10.07 -2.21 13.04
C ARG A 383 10.27 -2.57 14.50
N VAL A 384 10.55 -3.83 14.76
CA VAL A 384 10.85 -4.31 16.10
C VAL A 384 12.14 -5.11 16.11
N SER A 385 12.86 -5.07 17.22
CA SER A 385 14.01 -5.95 17.46
C SER A 385 13.94 -6.52 18.87
N GLY A 386 14.49 -7.70 19.06
CA GLY A 386 14.54 -8.34 20.37
C GLY A 386 14.94 -9.82 20.30
N PRO A 387 15.03 -10.51 21.44
CA PRO A 387 15.42 -11.91 21.53
C PRO A 387 14.27 -12.85 21.09
N PHE A 388 13.68 -12.54 19.93
CA PHE A 388 12.69 -13.37 19.28
C PHE A 388 13.32 -14.62 18.69
N LYS A 389 12.74 -15.78 18.94
CA LYS A 389 13.21 -17.06 18.40
C LYS A 389 12.11 -18.10 18.37
N PRO A 390 12.16 -19.09 17.47
CA PRO A 390 11.22 -20.21 17.48
C PRO A 390 11.23 -20.97 18.79
N SER A 391 10.07 -21.51 19.19
CA SER A 391 9.98 -22.38 20.37
C SER A 391 10.97 -23.55 20.27
N GLY A 392 11.68 -23.84 21.38
CA GLY A 392 12.64 -24.93 21.44
C GLY A 392 14.03 -24.63 20.85
N GLN A 393 14.28 -23.46 20.25
CA GLN A 393 15.64 -23.07 19.86
C GLN A 393 16.42 -22.43 21.02
N ALA A 394 17.70 -22.77 21.13
CA ALA A 394 18.59 -22.23 22.17
C ALA A 394 19.03 -20.80 21.82
N ASP A 395 19.48 -20.59 20.59
CA ASP A 395 20.07 -19.34 20.12
C ASP A 395 19.06 -18.49 19.30
N VAL A 396 19.27 -17.18 19.30
CA VAL A 396 18.50 -16.25 18.47
C VAL A 396 19.10 -16.24 17.06
N PRO A 397 18.32 -16.60 16.01
CA PRO A 397 18.82 -16.57 14.63
C PRO A 397 19.13 -15.15 14.17
N LYS A 398 20.16 -14.96 13.35
CA LYS A 398 20.50 -13.67 12.74
C LYS A 398 19.61 -13.39 11.52
N LEU A 399 18.36 -13.06 11.75
CA LEU A 399 17.34 -12.86 10.70
C LEU A 399 16.61 -11.55 10.84
N VAL A 400 16.22 -11.00 9.69
CA VAL A 400 15.22 -9.96 9.55
C VAL A 400 14.04 -10.56 8.80
N LEU A 401 12.90 -10.64 9.45
CA LEU A 401 11.65 -11.12 8.86
C LEU A 401 10.80 -9.92 8.44
N LEU A 402 10.40 -9.91 7.17
CA LEU A 402 9.57 -8.84 6.59
C LEU A 402 8.20 -9.42 6.24
N ASP A 403 7.15 -8.97 6.93
CA ASP A 403 5.77 -9.28 6.55
C ASP A 403 5.29 -8.22 5.55
N GLY A 404 5.21 -8.60 4.29
CA GLY A 404 4.73 -7.74 3.23
C GLY A 404 3.21 -7.66 3.16
N GLU A 405 2.68 -6.62 2.51
CA GLU A 405 1.27 -6.57 2.17
C GLU A 405 0.86 -7.84 1.41
N GLY A 406 -0.30 -8.41 1.76
CA GLY A 406 -0.85 -9.55 1.03
C GLY A 406 -1.08 -9.22 -0.45
N LEU A 407 -0.86 -10.19 -1.33
CA LEU A 407 -1.00 -10.03 -2.80
C LEU A 407 -2.45 -9.74 -3.28
N GLY A 408 -3.36 -9.44 -2.35
CA GLY A 408 -4.77 -9.12 -2.64
C GLY A 408 -5.69 -10.33 -2.67
N HIS A 409 -7.01 -10.06 -2.59
CA HIS A 409 -8.06 -11.10 -2.49
C HIS A 409 -8.93 -11.22 -3.72
N THR A 410 -8.92 -10.22 -4.60
CA THR A 410 -9.84 -10.24 -5.74
C THR A 410 -9.15 -10.80 -6.98
N PRO A 411 -9.84 -11.56 -7.82
CA PRO A 411 -9.33 -12.01 -9.11
C PRO A 411 -8.76 -10.87 -9.96
N ARG A 412 -9.26 -9.64 -9.75
CA ARG A 412 -8.85 -8.43 -10.46
C ARG A 412 -7.52 -7.85 -9.97
N SER A 413 -7.15 -8.07 -8.69
CA SER A 413 -5.90 -7.55 -8.10
C SER A 413 -4.67 -8.37 -8.42
N MET A 414 -4.81 -9.46 -9.16
CA MET A 414 -3.85 -10.55 -9.22
C MET A 414 -2.90 -10.50 -10.41
N SER A 415 -3.06 -9.55 -11.33
CA SER A 415 -2.28 -9.54 -12.57
C SER A 415 -0.91 -8.88 -12.42
N THR A 416 -0.73 -7.99 -11.44
CA THR A 416 0.49 -7.18 -11.32
C THR A 416 0.89 -6.97 -9.87
N ILE A 417 2.17 -7.14 -9.59
CA ILE A 417 2.78 -6.84 -8.28
C ILE A 417 3.05 -5.34 -8.20
N SER A 418 2.84 -4.73 -7.02
CA SER A 418 3.12 -3.31 -6.81
C SER A 418 4.60 -2.98 -7.00
N THR A 419 4.90 -1.76 -7.40
CA THR A 419 6.28 -1.26 -7.52
C THR A 419 7.01 -1.31 -6.18
N THR A 420 6.31 -1.08 -5.08
CA THR A 420 6.84 -1.20 -3.72
C THR A 420 7.32 -2.62 -3.41
N LEU A 421 6.50 -3.63 -3.74
CA LEU A 421 6.87 -5.03 -3.52
C LEU A 421 8.03 -5.46 -4.44
N SER A 422 8.04 -5.01 -5.70
CA SER A 422 9.15 -5.27 -6.63
C SER A 422 10.48 -4.72 -6.08
N ARG A 423 10.50 -3.48 -5.58
CA ARG A 423 11.71 -2.90 -4.95
C ARG A 423 12.17 -3.66 -3.71
N ARG A 424 11.24 -4.22 -2.92
CA ARG A 424 11.58 -5.03 -1.74
C ARG A 424 12.19 -6.36 -2.09
N ILE A 425 11.69 -7.03 -3.13
CA ILE A 425 12.28 -8.27 -3.66
C ILE A 425 13.76 -8.06 -3.98
N ASP A 426 14.12 -6.90 -4.53
CA ASP A 426 15.52 -6.56 -4.85
C ASP A 426 16.39 -6.37 -3.59
N MET A 427 15.80 -5.94 -2.46
CA MET A 427 16.53 -5.61 -1.23
C MET A 427 16.66 -6.76 -0.23
N VAL A 428 16.07 -7.92 -0.49
CA VAL A 428 16.08 -9.08 0.42
C VAL A 428 16.93 -10.22 -0.11
N ASP A 429 17.35 -11.10 0.77
CA ASP A 429 18.16 -12.28 0.45
C ASP A 429 17.28 -13.48 0.08
N ALA A 430 16.09 -13.59 0.69
CA ALA A 430 15.12 -14.65 0.45
C ALA A 430 13.71 -14.10 0.28
N VAL A 431 12.91 -14.77 -0.57
CA VAL A 431 11.48 -14.53 -0.71
C VAL A 431 10.73 -15.84 -0.44
N VAL A 432 10.01 -15.86 0.67
CA VAL A 432 9.18 -17.00 1.07
C VAL A 432 7.78 -16.81 0.47
N LEU A 433 7.49 -17.56 -0.59
CA LEU A 433 6.18 -17.59 -1.21
C LEU A 433 5.27 -18.52 -0.41
N VAL A 434 4.36 -17.91 0.36
CA VAL A 434 3.42 -18.61 1.23
C VAL A 434 2.12 -18.85 0.45
N ASP A 435 1.78 -20.13 0.30
CA ASP A 435 0.61 -20.56 -0.46
C ASP A 435 -0.24 -21.57 0.31
N ASN A 436 -1.54 -21.52 0.11
CA ASN A 436 -2.48 -22.41 0.78
C ASN A 436 -2.53 -23.78 0.05
N ALA A 437 -2.07 -24.83 0.70
CA ALA A 437 -2.03 -26.17 0.13
C ALA A 437 -3.40 -26.75 -0.22
N THR A 438 -4.52 -26.21 0.33
CA THR A 438 -5.88 -26.66 -0.02
C THR A 438 -6.35 -26.16 -1.39
N GLN A 439 -5.80 -25.01 -1.83
CA GLN A 439 -6.06 -24.38 -3.13
C GLN A 439 -4.75 -23.78 -3.67
N PRO A 440 -3.79 -24.63 -4.05
CA PRO A 440 -2.46 -24.18 -4.40
C PRO A 440 -2.44 -23.45 -5.75
N MET A 441 -1.51 -22.51 -5.87
CA MET A 441 -1.16 -21.83 -7.11
C MET A 441 -2.29 -21.00 -7.73
N LEU A 442 -3.02 -20.27 -6.89
CA LEU A 442 -3.94 -19.24 -7.35
C LEU A 442 -3.17 -18.10 -8.06
N ALA A 443 -3.90 -17.21 -8.72
CA ALA A 443 -3.32 -16.18 -9.58
C ALA A 443 -2.26 -15.28 -8.91
N ALA A 444 -2.38 -15.00 -7.61
CA ALA A 444 -1.44 -14.13 -6.90
C ALA A 444 -0.05 -14.78 -6.66
N PRO A 445 0.07 -16.02 -6.17
CA PRO A 445 1.34 -16.76 -6.21
C PRO A 445 1.96 -16.86 -7.60
N VAL A 446 1.15 -17.07 -8.64
CA VAL A 446 1.60 -17.09 -10.04
C VAL A 446 2.21 -15.76 -10.46
N ALA A 447 1.56 -14.63 -10.11
CA ALA A 447 2.08 -13.30 -10.40
C ALA A 447 3.42 -13.05 -9.68
N ALA A 448 3.55 -13.50 -8.43
CA ALA A 448 4.80 -13.39 -7.66
C ALA A 448 5.94 -14.22 -8.29
N MET A 449 5.67 -15.44 -8.74
CA MET A 449 6.65 -16.26 -9.43
C MET A 449 7.11 -15.64 -10.75
N ARG A 450 6.17 -15.12 -11.55
CA ARG A 450 6.47 -14.40 -12.79
C ARG A 450 7.38 -13.19 -12.54
N GLU A 451 7.07 -12.42 -11.50
CA GLU A 451 7.90 -11.27 -11.13
C GLU A 451 9.29 -11.69 -10.70
N LEU A 452 9.42 -12.67 -9.80
CA LEU A 452 10.71 -13.16 -9.30
C LEU A 452 11.60 -13.67 -10.42
N VAL A 453 11.03 -14.41 -11.37
CA VAL A 453 11.81 -14.92 -12.53
C VAL A 453 12.20 -13.78 -13.45
N ALA A 454 11.22 -12.99 -13.88
CA ALA A 454 11.48 -11.94 -14.87
C ALA A 454 12.40 -10.83 -14.34
N SER A 455 12.48 -10.64 -13.00
CA SER A 455 13.42 -9.72 -12.35
C SER A 455 14.78 -10.36 -12.00
N GLY A 456 15.05 -11.61 -12.41
CA GLY A 456 16.32 -12.29 -12.08
C GLY A 456 16.46 -12.72 -10.63
N ASN A 457 15.38 -12.71 -9.87
CA ASN A 457 15.35 -13.03 -8.44
C ASN A 457 14.87 -14.46 -8.13
N ALA A 458 14.77 -15.35 -9.14
CA ALA A 458 14.28 -16.72 -8.98
C ALA A 458 15.05 -17.51 -7.91
N ALA A 459 16.37 -17.29 -7.79
CA ALA A 459 17.23 -17.96 -6.82
C ALA A 459 16.83 -17.67 -5.36
N LYS A 460 16.17 -16.52 -5.08
CA LYS A 460 15.71 -16.13 -3.75
C LYS A 460 14.43 -16.84 -3.29
N LEU A 461 13.75 -17.57 -4.20
CA LEU A 461 12.44 -18.14 -3.94
C LEU A 461 12.50 -19.38 -3.05
N VAL A 462 11.69 -19.41 -2.00
CA VAL A 462 11.37 -20.58 -1.16
C VAL A 462 9.86 -20.76 -1.12
N PHE A 463 9.36 -21.97 -1.35
CA PHE A 463 7.94 -22.30 -1.27
C PHE A 463 7.55 -22.74 0.14
N ALA A 464 6.51 -22.14 0.72
CA ALA A 464 5.94 -22.55 1.99
C ALA A 464 4.44 -22.86 1.81
N PHE A 465 4.11 -24.15 1.74
CA PHE A 465 2.74 -24.63 1.61
C PHE A 465 2.13 -24.80 3.01
N THR A 466 1.17 -23.96 3.36
CA THR A 466 0.46 -23.93 4.64
C THR A 466 -0.86 -24.70 4.60
N HIS A 467 -1.56 -24.80 5.73
CA HIS A 467 -2.83 -25.54 5.84
C HIS A 467 -2.74 -26.98 5.32
N PHE A 468 -1.56 -27.58 5.41
CA PHE A 468 -1.30 -28.91 4.85
C PHE A 468 -2.10 -30.01 5.56
N ASP A 469 -2.47 -29.79 6.83
CA ASP A 469 -3.38 -30.64 7.60
C ASP A 469 -4.81 -30.66 7.01
N LEU A 470 -5.25 -29.55 6.40
CA LEU A 470 -6.58 -29.42 5.81
C LEU A 470 -6.68 -30.01 4.41
N VAL A 471 -5.56 -30.39 3.78
CA VAL A 471 -5.58 -31.08 2.48
C VAL A 471 -6.22 -32.46 2.66
N GLY A 472 -7.35 -32.68 2.01
CA GLY A 472 -8.14 -33.91 2.15
C GLY A 472 -8.80 -34.32 0.84
N GLY A 473 -9.30 -35.55 0.80
CA GLY A 473 -10.01 -36.17 -0.34
C GLY A 473 -9.91 -37.68 -0.25
N ASP A 474 -10.92 -38.41 -0.76
CA ASP A 474 -10.98 -39.86 -0.71
C ASP A 474 -9.78 -40.52 -1.43
N ASN A 475 -9.18 -39.85 -2.38
CA ASN A 475 -8.00 -40.27 -3.15
C ASN A 475 -6.66 -39.80 -2.55
N LEU A 476 -6.65 -39.18 -1.36
CA LEU A 476 -5.46 -38.64 -0.70
C LEU A 476 -5.23 -39.24 0.70
N PRO A 477 -5.12 -40.59 0.82
CA PRO A 477 -5.11 -41.26 2.12
C PRO A 477 -3.78 -41.08 2.90
N THR A 478 -2.72 -40.66 2.26
CA THR A 478 -1.38 -40.56 2.86
C THR A 478 -0.78 -39.17 2.70
N ALA A 479 0.13 -38.76 3.60
CA ALA A 479 0.85 -37.52 3.49
C ALA A 479 1.64 -37.42 2.15
N ALA A 480 2.18 -38.53 1.66
CA ALA A 480 2.87 -38.58 0.36
C ALA A 480 1.89 -38.27 -0.82
N ALA A 481 0.67 -38.84 -0.79
CA ALA A 481 -0.35 -38.54 -1.80
C ALA A 481 -0.76 -37.05 -1.75
N LYS A 482 -0.92 -36.47 -0.57
CA LYS A 482 -1.20 -35.03 -0.40
C LYS A 482 -0.07 -34.15 -0.97
N VAL A 483 1.19 -34.49 -0.67
CA VAL A 483 2.35 -33.80 -1.24
C VAL A 483 2.33 -33.85 -2.76
N GLN A 484 2.13 -35.05 -3.36
CA GLN A 484 2.08 -35.21 -4.81
C GLN A 484 0.94 -34.41 -5.45
N HIS A 485 -0.24 -34.33 -4.80
CA HIS A 485 -1.34 -33.53 -5.26
C HIS A 485 -1.00 -32.02 -5.35
N VAL A 486 -0.43 -31.48 -4.28
CA VAL A 486 0.00 -30.06 -4.23
C VAL A 486 1.09 -29.79 -5.29
N LEU A 487 2.07 -30.68 -5.40
CA LEU A 487 3.15 -30.52 -6.38
C LEU A 487 2.66 -30.64 -7.84
N ALA A 488 1.68 -31.51 -8.15
CA ALA A 488 1.12 -31.61 -9.48
C ALA A 488 0.42 -30.31 -9.90
N SER A 489 -0.29 -29.65 -8.98
CA SER A 489 -0.88 -28.33 -9.23
C SER A 489 0.20 -27.27 -9.51
N ALA A 490 1.28 -27.28 -8.74
CA ALA A 490 2.41 -26.35 -8.94
C ALA A 490 3.09 -26.60 -10.31
N GLU A 491 3.38 -27.84 -10.67
CA GLU A 491 4.03 -28.20 -11.94
C GLU A 491 3.25 -27.71 -13.18
N ASN A 492 1.91 -27.80 -13.16
CA ASN A 492 1.07 -27.28 -14.23
C ASN A 492 1.23 -25.76 -14.41
N VAL A 493 1.32 -25.03 -13.30
CA VAL A 493 1.52 -23.59 -13.34
C VAL A 493 2.92 -23.22 -13.81
N LEU A 494 3.95 -23.98 -13.39
CA LEU A 494 5.32 -23.75 -13.85
C LEU A 494 5.44 -23.95 -15.36
N ALA A 495 4.79 -24.96 -15.93
CA ALA A 495 4.74 -25.19 -17.38
C ALA A 495 4.08 -23.99 -18.10
N ALA A 496 2.95 -23.49 -17.61
CA ALA A 496 2.30 -22.30 -18.19
C ALA A 496 3.17 -21.02 -18.09
N ILE A 497 3.94 -20.85 -17.01
CA ILE A 497 4.93 -19.77 -16.93
C ILE A 497 6.03 -19.96 -17.95
N GLY A 498 6.47 -21.20 -18.18
CA GLY A 498 7.48 -21.54 -19.20
C GLY A 498 7.01 -21.22 -20.62
N GLU A 499 5.75 -21.45 -20.95
CA GLU A 499 5.17 -21.08 -22.26
C GLU A 499 5.22 -19.56 -22.49
N ASP A 500 5.02 -18.75 -21.43
CA ASP A 500 5.00 -17.28 -21.54
C ASP A 500 6.40 -16.64 -21.44
N LEU A 501 7.24 -17.12 -20.51
CA LEU A 501 8.52 -16.52 -20.15
C LEU A 501 9.74 -17.30 -20.63
N GLY A 502 9.54 -18.45 -21.27
CA GLY A 502 10.59 -19.28 -21.86
C GLY A 502 11.09 -20.42 -20.93
N PRO A 503 11.86 -21.35 -21.50
CA PRO A 503 12.26 -22.60 -20.84
C PRO A 503 13.19 -22.39 -19.63
N PHE A 504 13.99 -21.34 -19.62
CA PHE A 504 14.87 -21.02 -18.49
C PHE A 504 14.06 -20.56 -17.28
N ALA A 505 12.94 -19.83 -17.47
CA ALA A 505 12.01 -19.47 -16.42
C ALA A 505 11.42 -20.72 -15.75
N GLU A 506 10.91 -21.65 -16.53
CA GLU A 506 10.36 -22.91 -16.06
C GLU A 506 11.40 -23.73 -15.29
N ARG A 507 12.60 -23.87 -15.86
CA ARG A 507 13.71 -24.61 -15.26
C ARG A 507 14.10 -24.04 -13.89
N ALA A 508 14.27 -22.72 -13.79
CA ALA A 508 14.60 -22.04 -12.54
C ALA A 508 13.56 -22.30 -11.45
N LEU A 509 12.28 -22.16 -11.77
CA LEU A 509 11.18 -22.40 -10.84
C LEU A 509 11.06 -23.88 -10.44
N ARG A 510 11.22 -24.82 -11.36
CA ARG A 510 11.23 -26.26 -11.07
C ARG A 510 12.38 -26.64 -10.14
N ALA A 511 13.57 -26.10 -10.35
CA ALA A 511 14.72 -26.32 -9.48
C ALA A 511 14.42 -25.80 -8.03
N ARG A 512 13.77 -24.64 -7.91
CA ARG A 512 13.36 -24.11 -6.60
C ARG A 512 12.25 -24.95 -5.96
N LEU A 513 11.24 -25.35 -6.72
CA LEU A 513 10.18 -26.23 -6.22
C LEU A 513 10.73 -27.58 -5.77
N ALA A 514 11.74 -28.12 -6.43
CA ALA A 514 12.38 -29.38 -6.04
C ALA A 514 13.21 -29.24 -4.74
N ASN A 515 13.99 -28.16 -4.59
CA ASN A 515 15.03 -28.05 -3.58
C ASN A 515 14.70 -27.09 -2.42
N ALA A 516 13.77 -26.16 -2.60
CA ALA A 516 13.46 -25.10 -1.67
C ALA A 516 11.95 -25.03 -1.37
N ARG A 517 11.44 -26.05 -0.67
CA ARG A 517 10.04 -26.11 -0.26
C ARG A 517 9.86 -26.70 1.13
N VAL A 518 8.81 -26.25 1.80
CA VAL A 518 8.32 -26.78 3.09
C VAL A 518 6.80 -26.95 3.06
N PHE A 519 6.31 -27.93 3.86
CA PHE A 519 4.87 -28.17 4.09
C PHE A 519 4.57 -27.98 5.57
N LEU A 520 3.64 -27.07 5.87
CA LEU A 520 3.37 -26.59 7.21
C LEU A 520 1.93 -26.87 7.62
N ALA A 521 1.74 -27.47 8.77
CA ALA A 521 0.47 -27.86 9.34
C ALA A 521 0.33 -27.30 10.76
N LYS A 522 -0.89 -27.08 11.26
CA LYS A 522 -1.17 -26.69 12.65
C LYS A 522 -0.40 -25.47 13.13
N LEU A 523 -0.21 -24.48 12.26
CA LEU A 523 0.53 -23.26 12.57
C LEU A 523 -0.17 -22.34 13.60
N ASP A 524 -1.46 -22.53 13.79
CA ASP A 524 -2.35 -21.80 14.70
C ASP A 524 -2.30 -22.32 16.15
N ALA A 525 -1.62 -23.48 16.39
CA ALA A 525 -1.50 -24.15 17.68
C ALA A 525 -0.04 -24.17 18.19
N LYS A 526 0.14 -24.60 19.43
CA LYS A 526 1.47 -24.92 19.96
C LYS A 526 2.01 -26.17 19.25
N LEU A 527 3.15 -26.03 18.58
CA LEU A 527 3.70 -27.09 17.72
C LEU A 527 4.16 -28.35 18.49
N GLU A 528 4.40 -28.23 19.79
CA GLU A 528 4.86 -29.30 20.63
C GLU A 528 3.73 -30.28 20.99
N ASP A 529 2.48 -29.86 20.93
CA ASP A 529 1.33 -30.59 21.44
C ASP A 529 0.86 -31.73 20.52
N THR A 530 1.24 -31.72 19.25
CA THR A 530 0.79 -32.71 18.27
C THR A 530 1.92 -33.26 17.40
N PRO A 531 1.80 -34.50 16.90
CA PRO A 531 2.79 -35.05 15.95
C PRO A 531 2.93 -34.26 14.66
N GLU A 532 1.83 -33.67 14.17
CA GLU A 532 1.83 -32.80 13.00
C GLU A 532 2.59 -31.51 13.30
N GLY A 533 2.37 -30.90 14.46
CA GLY A 533 3.08 -29.71 14.92
C GLY A 533 4.59 -29.95 15.05
N GLN A 534 4.99 -31.08 15.62
CA GLN A 534 6.41 -31.46 15.72
C GLN A 534 7.07 -31.65 14.33
N ARG A 535 6.32 -32.17 13.33
CA ARG A 535 6.80 -32.21 11.94
C ARG A 535 6.92 -30.81 11.35
N THR A 536 5.98 -29.93 11.65
CA THR A 536 6.01 -28.52 11.23
C THR A 536 7.20 -27.79 11.86
N ALA A 537 7.52 -28.02 13.13
CA ALA A 537 8.70 -27.45 13.77
C ALA A 537 10.00 -27.83 13.02
N LYS A 538 10.13 -29.10 12.60
CA LYS A 538 11.26 -29.56 11.77
C LYS A 538 11.27 -28.88 10.38
N GLN A 539 10.10 -28.65 9.78
CA GLN A 539 10.01 -27.95 8.51
C GLN A 539 10.35 -26.45 8.65
N LEU A 540 10.03 -25.82 9.78
CA LEU A 540 10.44 -24.44 10.06
C LEU A 540 11.96 -24.34 10.24
N THR A 541 12.59 -25.30 10.92
CA THR A 541 14.06 -25.37 10.97
C THR A 541 14.66 -25.47 9.57
N LYS A 542 14.12 -26.36 8.73
CA LYS A 542 14.54 -26.49 7.33
C LYS A 542 14.31 -25.19 6.54
N LEU A 543 13.23 -24.45 6.80
CA LEU A 543 12.98 -23.14 6.18
C LEU A 543 14.08 -22.15 6.53
N LEU A 544 14.50 -22.10 7.80
CA LEU A 544 15.58 -21.23 8.28
C LEU A 544 16.92 -21.59 7.61
N GLU A 545 17.25 -22.90 7.53
CA GLU A 545 18.43 -23.40 6.81
C GLU A 545 18.42 -23.01 5.33
N MET A 546 17.25 -23.07 4.66
CA MET A 546 17.11 -22.64 3.27
C MET A 546 17.32 -21.15 3.11
N ILE A 547 16.82 -20.32 4.03
CA ILE A 547 17.01 -18.88 4.01
C ILE A 547 18.49 -18.54 4.16
N ASP A 548 19.18 -19.21 5.07
CA ASP A 548 20.62 -18.98 5.30
C ASP A 548 21.49 -19.42 4.12
N GLY A 549 21.11 -20.52 3.46
CA GLY A 549 21.86 -21.12 2.34
C GLY A 549 21.72 -20.41 0.97
N ILE A 550 20.87 -19.38 0.82
CA ILE A 550 20.60 -18.75 -0.49
C ILE A 550 21.78 -17.91 -1.03
N VAL A 551 22.78 -17.58 -0.26
CA VAL A 551 23.75 -16.49 -0.52
C VAL A 551 24.94 -16.85 -1.43
N GLU A 552 25.13 -18.06 -1.85
CA GLU A 552 26.23 -18.41 -2.74
C GLU A 552 25.98 -17.88 -4.17
N ARG A 553 26.68 -16.81 -4.54
CA ARG A 553 26.75 -16.35 -5.92
C ARG A 553 27.75 -17.23 -6.70
N PRO A 554 27.34 -17.83 -7.82
CA PRO A 554 28.26 -18.58 -8.67
C PRO A 554 29.36 -17.66 -9.26
N LYS A 555 30.49 -18.26 -9.64
CA LYS A 555 31.58 -17.53 -10.28
C LYS A 555 31.11 -16.88 -11.59
N PRO A 556 31.61 -15.66 -11.93
CA PRO A 556 31.27 -15.03 -13.20
C PRO A 556 31.63 -15.96 -14.39
N ALA A 557 30.69 -16.13 -15.30
CA ALA A 557 30.93 -16.89 -16.51
C ALA A 557 31.93 -16.17 -17.43
N GLU A 558 32.74 -16.91 -18.16
CA GLU A 558 33.66 -16.36 -19.19
C GLU A 558 32.93 -15.98 -20.48
N SER A 559 31.80 -16.60 -20.73
CA SER A 559 31.00 -16.42 -21.95
C SER A 559 30.16 -15.13 -21.86
N ARG A 560 29.98 -14.49 -23.02
CA ARG A 560 29.25 -13.22 -23.13
C ARG A 560 28.21 -13.28 -24.25
N PRO A 561 26.91 -13.07 -23.96
CA PRO A 561 25.89 -13.07 -25.00
C PRO A 561 25.93 -11.76 -25.80
N VAL A 562 25.51 -11.87 -27.05
CA VAL A 562 25.30 -10.75 -27.98
C VAL A 562 23.84 -10.73 -28.39
N TYR A 563 23.20 -9.59 -28.18
CA TYR A 563 21.77 -9.35 -28.48
C TYR A 563 21.63 -8.44 -29.70
N ASP A 564 20.52 -8.63 -30.45
CA ASP A 564 20.15 -7.80 -31.59
C ASP A 564 19.17 -6.69 -31.17
N ARG A 565 19.47 -5.46 -31.55
CA ARG A 565 18.65 -4.28 -31.31
C ARG A 565 17.27 -4.36 -31.98
N MET A 566 17.15 -5.04 -33.13
CA MET A 566 15.86 -5.21 -33.80
C MET A 566 14.92 -6.11 -33.00
N ASN A 567 15.45 -7.16 -32.36
CA ASN A 567 14.66 -8.00 -31.45
C ASN A 567 14.20 -7.24 -30.23
N LEU A 568 14.97 -6.26 -29.74
CA LEU A 568 14.58 -5.36 -28.68
C LEU A 568 13.38 -4.49 -29.09
N VAL A 569 13.37 -3.93 -30.31
CA VAL A 569 12.24 -3.14 -30.82
C VAL A 569 10.95 -3.96 -30.82
N LEU A 570 10.99 -5.20 -31.28
CA LEU A 570 9.84 -6.10 -31.28
C LEU A 570 9.37 -6.44 -29.86
N ALA A 571 10.29 -6.59 -28.91
CA ALA A 571 9.92 -6.82 -27.50
C ALA A 571 9.21 -5.61 -26.90
N VAL A 572 9.69 -4.39 -27.18
CA VAL A 572 9.08 -3.13 -26.73
C VAL A 572 7.69 -2.90 -27.36
N GLU A 573 7.55 -3.19 -28.66
CA GLU A 573 6.27 -3.12 -29.36
C GLU A 573 5.21 -4.00 -28.67
N ARG A 574 5.53 -5.28 -28.49
CA ARG A 574 4.62 -6.24 -27.83
C ARG A 574 4.30 -5.86 -26.37
N ALA A 575 5.27 -5.28 -25.67
CA ALA A 575 5.04 -4.80 -24.30
C ALA A 575 4.04 -3.63 -24.28
N ALA A 576 4.24 -2.63 -25.14
CA ALA A 576 3.36 -1.49 -25.26
C ALA A 576 1.93 -1.91 -25.68
N GLU A 577 1.80 -2.78 -26.71
CA GLU A 577 0.50 -3.34 -27.11
C GLU A 577 -0.21 -4.07 -25.97
N SER A 578 0.52 -4.92 -25.22
CA SER A 578 -0.03 -5.65 -24.08
C SER A 578 -0.50 -4.71 -22.98
N PHE A 579 0.23 -3.63 -22.69
CA PHE A 579 -0.15 -2.60 -21.74
C PHE A 579 -1.46 -1.91 -22.17
N HIS A 580 -1.56 -1.44 -23.40
CA HIS A 580 -2.79 -0.82 -23.90
C HIS A 580 -3.98 -1.77 -23.93
N ASN A 581 -3.77 -3.01 -24.36
CA ASN A 581 -4.80 -4.06 -24.41
C ASN A 581 -5.31 -4.48 -23.02
N GLY A 582 -4.52 -4.22 -21.97
CA GLY A 582 -4.93 -4.36 -20.57
C GLY A 582 -5.74 -3.17 -20.05
N TRP A 583 -5.40 -1.93 -20.45
CA TRP A 583 -5.98 -0.73 -19.87
C TRP A 583 -7.22 -0.19 -20.60
N ARG A 584 -7.30 -0.31 -21.94
CA ARG A 584 -8.48 0.18 -22.70
C ARG A 584 -9.81 -0.44 -22.24
N PRO A 585 -9.89 -1.78 -21.96
CA PRO A 585 -11.11 -2.37 -21.40
C PRO A 585 -11.45 -1.84 -19.99
N ARG A 586 -10.45 -1.74 -19.10
CA ARG A 586 -10.63 -1.21 -17.74
C ARG A 586 -11.17 0.22 -17.74
N LEU A 587 -10.76 1.03 -18.70
CA LEU A 587 -11.28 2.39 -18.91
C LEU A 587 -12.63 2.43 -19.63
N GLY A 588 -13.17 1.29 -20.07
CA GLY A 588 -14.44 1.21 -20.80
C GLY A 588 -14.36 1.68 -22.25
N LEU A 589 -13.15 1.75 -22.84
CA LEU A 589 -12.92 2.18 -24.22
C LEU A 589 -12.90 1.02 -25.23
N SER A 590 -12.88 -0.22 -24.74
CA SER A 590 -13.01 -1.44 -25.54
C SER A 590 -13.59 -2.56 -24.67
N VAL A 591 -14.00 -3.67 -25.30
CA VAL A 591 -14.48 -4.87 -24.61
C VAL A 591 -13.48 -5.99 -24.77
N LYS A 592 -13.11 -6.63 -23.65
CA LYS A 592 -12.25 -7.83 -23.63
C LYS A 592 -12.77 -8.82 -22.58
N ALA A 593 -12.93 -10.07 -22.97
CA ALA A 593 -13.38 -11.12 -22.05
C ALA A 593 -12.45 -11.21 -20.82
N GLY A 594 -13.04 -11.26 -19.63
CA GLY A 594 -12.31 -11.33 -18.36
C GLY A 594 -11.74 -9.99 -17.84
N LEU A 595 -11.96 -8.88 -18.55
CA LEU A 595 -11.59 -7.52 -18.11
C LEU A 595 -12.82 -6.63 -18.13
N ASP A 596 -13.34 -6.30 -16.95
CA ASP A 596 -14.48 -5.40 -16.81
C ASP A 596 -14.04 -3.94 -16.73
N LYS A 597 -14.94 -3.02 -17.13
CA LYS A 597 -14.79 -1.59 -16.91
C LYS A 597 -14.68 -1.32 -15.40
N GLU A 598 -13.68 -0.53 -15.03
CA GLU A 598 -13.52 -0.05 -13.65
C GLU A 598 -14.57 1.02 -13.33
N HIS A 599 -15.00 1.03 -12.06
CA HIS A 599 -15.94 2.06 -11.60
C HIS A 599 -15.29 3.44 -11.69
N TRP A 600 -16.05 4.44 -12.10
CA TRP A 600 -15.54 5.81 -12.37
C TRP A 600 -14.84 6.44 -11.14
N THR A 601 -15.34 6.18 -9.91
CA THR A 601 -14.74 6.68 -8.66
C THR A 601 -13.29 6.21 -8.49
N ARG A 602 -12.99 4.96 -8.86
CA ARG A 602 -11.64 4.40 -8.77
C ARG A 602 -10.71 5.04 -9.79
N VAL A 603 -11.18 5.26 -11.01
CA VAL A 603 -10.41 5.95 -12.06
C VAL A 603 -10.14 7.41 -11.67
N LYS A 604 -11.13 8.09 -11.08
CA LYS A 604 -10.98 9.46 -10.55
C LYS A 604 -9.98 9.51 -9.39
N ALA A 605 -10.06 8.57 -8.44
CA ALA A 605 -9.13 8.48 -7.32
C ALA A 605 -7.69 8.19 -7.77
N LEU A 606 -7.50 7.32 -8.79
CA LEU A 606 -6.21 7.11 -9.43
C LEU A 606 -5.68 8.41 -10.04
N SER A 607 -6.52 9.09 -10.83
CA SER A 607 -6.14 10.36 -11.49
C SER A 607 -5.68 11.40 -10.49
N ARG A 608 -6.39 11.54 -9.37
CA ARG A 608 -6.01 12.46 -8.29
C ARG A 608 -4.63 12.12 -7.70
N ARG A 609 -4.37 10.86 -7.36
CA ARG A 609 -3.10 10.44 -6.76
C ARG A 609 -1.91 10.69 -7.67
N LEU A 610 -2.05 10.37 -8.94
CA LEU A 610 -0.99 10.62 -9.91
C LEU A 610 -0.82 12.11 -10.23
N ALA A 611 -1.90 12.88 -10.23
CA ALA A 611 -1.86 14.34 -10.38
C ALA A 611 -1.14 15.04 -9.21
N THR A 612 -1.32 14.54 -7.99
CA THR A 612 -0.68 15.09 -6.79
C THR A 612 0.70 14.53 -6.52
N GLY A 613 1.10 13.45 -7.21
CA GLY A 613 2.38 12.79 -7.02
C GLY A 613 2.51 12.00 -5.72
N VAL A 614 1.40 11.78 -4.98
CA VAL A 614 1.41 11.08 -3.67
C VAL A 614 1.66 9.57 -3.83
N ALA A 615 1.14 8.96 -4.90
CA ALA A 615 1.34 7.54 -5.18
C ALA A 615 1.34 7.27 -6.68
N ASP A 616 1.85 6.12 -7.10
CA ASP A 616 1.88 5.64 -8.48
C ASP A 616 0.79 4.61 -8.78
N GLU A 617 -0.10 4.34 -7.82
CA GLU A 617 -1.18 3.36 -7.91
C GLU A 617 -2.38 3.72 -7.02
N TYR A 618 -3.50 3.11 -7.31
CA TYR A 618 -4.69 3.11 -6.47
C TYR A 618 -5.31 1.71 -6.44
N ASP A 619 -5.20 1.02 -5.30
CA ASP A 619 -5.66 -0.34 -5.09
C ASP A 619 -5.11 -1.30 -6.18
N THR A 620 -5.98 -1.79 -7.07
CA THR A 620 -5.62 -2.68 -8.18
C THR A 620 -5.29 -1.94 -9.46
N LEU A 621 -5.44 -0.63 -9.49
CA LEU A 621 -5.09 0.22 -10.63
C LEU A 621 -3.63 0.65 -10.50
N ARG A 622 -2.74 -0.03 -11.20
CA ARG A 622 -1.28 0.07 -11.06
C ARG A 622 -0.58 0.36 -12.39
N PRO A 623 -0.83 1.51 -13.02
CA PRO A 623 -0.32 1.75 -14.39
C PRO A 623 1.20 1.72 -14.49
N VAL A 624 1.92 2.19 -13.46
CA VAL A 624 3.39 2.15 -13.43
C VAL A 624 3.88 0.71 -13.36
N ALA A 625 3.32 -0.09 -12.44
CA ALA A 625 3.68 -1.49 -12.27
C ALA A 625 3.28 -2.33 -13.49
N ASP A 626 2.12 -2.07 -14.11
CA ASP A 626 1.65 -2.75 -15.32
C ASP A 626 2.62 -2.50 -16.49
N LEU A 627 3.03 -1.25 -16.75
CA LEU A 627 3.98 -0.95 -17.81
C LEU A 627 5.34 -1.61 -17.55
N LYS A 628 5.86 -1.49 -16.32
CA LYS A 628 7.11 -2.15 -15.90
C LYS A 628 7.05 -3.65 -16.15
N GLN A 629 5.99 -4.30 -15.72
CA GLN A 629 5.82 -5.75 -15.85
C GLN A 629 5.78 -6.19 -17.32
N GLN A 630 5.04 -5.48 -18.19
CA GLN A 630 4.97 -5.82 -19.61
C GLN A 630 6.36 -5.71 -20.28
N LEU A 631 7.09 -4.63 -20.01
CA LEU A 631 8.45 -4.46 -20.52
C LEU A 631 9.38 -5.55 -19.98
N GLN A 632 9.37 -5.79 -18.69
CA GLN A 632 10.24 -6.76 -18.03
C GLN A 632 10.04 -8.18 -18.57
N GLN A 633 8.81 -8.65 -18.70
CA GLN A 633 8.52 -9.99 -19.19
C GLN A 633 8.98 -10.18 -20.65
N ARG A 634 8.72 -9.20 -21.52
CA ARG A 634 9.14 -9.28 -22.93
C ARG A 634 10.65 -9.19 -23.10
N LEU A 635 11.30 -8.36 -22.28
CA LEU A 635 12.76 -8.26 -22.30
C LEU A 635 13.42 -9.50 -21.68
N TYR A 636 12.84 -10.13 -20.68
CA TYR A 636 13.35 -11.39 -20.13
C TYR A 636 13.33 -12.51 -21.18
N VAL A 637 12.27 -12.60 -21.99
CA VAL A 637 12.24 -13.53 -23.14
C VAL A 637 13.32 -13.19 -24.16
N LEU A 638 13.59 -11.91 -24.43
CA LEU A 638 14.69 -11.49 -25.30
C LEU A 638 16.04 -11.96 -24.77
N LEU A 639 16.29 -11.83 -23.45
CA LEU A 639 17.56 -12.22 -22.83
C LEU A 639 17.88 -13.71 -23.00
N GLN A 640 16.86 -14.58 -23.11
CA GLN A 640 17.05 -16.02 -23.34
C GLN A 640 17.40 -16.35 -24.78
N ASN A 641 17.36 -15.39 -25.71
CA ASN A 641 17.57 -15.59 -27.14
C ASN A 641 18.71 -14.70 -27.69
N PRO A 642 19.95 -14.84 -27.19
CA PRO A 642 21.09 -14.14 -27.79
C PRO A 642 21.32 -14.64 -29.23
N VAL A 643 21.75 -13.75 -30.10
CA VAL A 643 22.06 -14.11 -31.49
C VAL A 643 23.43 -14.78 -31.62
N GLU A 644 24.31 -14.57 -30.64
CA GLU A 644 25.68 -15.10 -30.65
C GLU A 644 26.20 -15.16 -29.19
N TRP A 645 27.10 -16.10 -28.94
CA TRP A 645 27.92 -16.17 -27.74
C TRP A 645 29.37 -15.86 -28.06
N LYS A 646 30.00 -14.92 -27.33
CA LYS A 646 31.44 -14.68 -27.36
C LYS A 646 32.10 -15.49 -26.26
N GLY A 647 33.12 -16.28 -26.57
CA GLY A 647 33.80 -17.21 -25.68
C GLY A 647 33.32 -18.64 -25.79
N PRO A 648 33.65 -19.53 -24.83
CA PRO A 648 33.20 -20.92 -24.87
C PRO A 648 31.67 -21.00 -24.74
N GLU A 649 31.06 -22.04 -25.26
CA GLU A 649 29.62 -22.21 -25.10
C GLU A 649 29.29 -22.45 -23.61
N PRO A 650 28.45 -21.62 -22.99
CA PRO A 650 28.14 -21.73 -21.56
C PRO A 650 27.18 -22.90 -21.30
N SER A 651 27.31 -23.49 -20.13
CA SER A 651 26.31 -24.43 -19.61
C SER A 651 24.99 -23.72 -19.36
N ASP A 652 23.89 -24.46 -19.24
CA ASP A 652 22.58 -23.88 -18.98
C ASP A 652 22.52 -23.16 -17.63
N ASP A 653 23.28 -23.58 -16.62
CA ASP A 653 23.34 -22.91 -15.33
C ASP A 653 24.09 -21.58 -15.44
N GLU A 654 25.15 -21.51 -16.23
CA GLU A 654 25.86 -20.27 -16.54
C GLU A 654 24.97 -19.30 -17.34
N LYS A 655 24.22 -19.84 -18.37
CA LYS A 655 23.22 -19.03 -19.09
C LYS A 655 22.18 -18.44 -18.19
N GLN A 656 21.57 -19.25 -17.30
CA GLN A 656 20.60 -18.79 -16.31
C GLN A 656 21.16 -17.66 -15.46
N HIS A 657 22.37 -17.84 -14.93
CA HIS A 657 23.01 -16.86 -14.08
C HIS A 657 23.26 -15.51 -14.79
N ILE A 658 23.68 -15.56 -16.07
CA ILE A 658 23.88 -14.37 -16.89
C ILE A 658 22.54 -13.65 -17.11
N TYR A 659 21.48 -14.40 -17.46
CA TYR A 659 20.15 -13.83 -17.69
C TYR A 659 19.59 -13.18 -16.41
N ASP A 660 19.72 -13.85 -15.27
CA ASP A 660 19.26 -13.33 -13.98
C ASP A 660 20.01 -12.05 -13.58
N SER A 661 21.34 -12.01 -13.80
CA SER A 661 22.16 -10.83 -13.51
C SER A 661 21.74 -9.62 -14.36
N ILE A 662 21.49 -9.82 -15.66
CA ILE A 662 21.02 -8.74 -16.55
C ILE A 662 19.60 -8.32 -16.17
N ALA A 663 18.72 -9.29 -15.87
CA ALA A 663 17.32 -9.05 -15.53
C ALA A 663 17.18 -8.26 -14.21
N GLU A 664 18.02 -8.52 -13.21
CA GLU A 664 18.03 -7.81 -11.94
C GLU A 664 18.32 -6.31 -12.11
N ASP A 665 19.40 -5.95 -12.85
CA ASP A 665 19.71 -4.55 -13.12
C ASP A 665 18.67 -3.87 -14.01
N LEU A 666 18.18 -4.61 -15.03
CA LEU A 666 17.12 -4.12 -15.92
C LEU A 666 15.83 -3.85 -15.18
N SER A 667 15.40 -4.72 -14.27
CA SER A 667 14.17 -4.56 -13.47
C SER A 667 14.17 -3.25 -12.71
N ARG A 668 15.27 -2.92 -12.02
CA ARG A 668 15.42 -1.65 -11.28
C ARG A 668 15.27 -0.43 -12.18
N ARG A 669 15.90 -0.45 -13.36
CA ARG A 669 15.83 0.64 -14.35
C ARG A 669 14.43 0.79 -14.94
N LEU A 670 13.73 -0.32 -15.17
CA LEU A 670 12.38 -0.30 -15.70
C LEU A 670 11.35 0.26 -14.73
N ILE A 671 11.52 0.07 -13.40
CA ILE A 671 10.66 0.72 -12.40
C ILE A 671 10.78 2.24 -12.51
N ASP A 672 12.00 2.76 -12.54
CA ASP A 672 12.25 4.20 -12.60
C ASP A 672 11.78 4.80 -13.94
N LEU A 673 12.00 4.08 -15.04
CA LEU A 673 11.51 4.47 -16.37
C LEU A 673 9.99 4.54 -16.40
N ALA A 674 9.29 3.51 -15.96
CA ALA A 674 7.83 3.45 -15.95
C ALA A 674 7.23 4.54 -15.05
N SER A 675 7.80 4.74 -13.84
CA SER A 675 7.37 5.80 -12.92
C SER A 675 7.57 7.19 -13.55
N ARG A 676 8.72 7.46 -14.13
CA ARG A 676 9.00 8.73 -14.81
C ARG A 676 8.02 9.00 -15.94
N ARG A 677 7.81 8.03 -16.83
CA ARG A 677 6.98 8.22 -18.04
C ARG A 677 5.48 8.27 -17.77
N VAL A 678 4.98 7.43 -16.86
CA VAL A 678 3.53 7.35 -16.57
C VAL A 678 3.11 8.42 -15.57
N ARG A 679 3.96 8.74 -14.58
CA ARG A 679 3.63 9.65 -13.47
C ARG A 679 4.28 11.01 -13.64
N THR A 680 5.62 11.10 -13.58
CA THR A 680 6.32 12.37 -13.45
C THR A 680 6.17 13.26 -14.68
N GLU A 681 6.39 12.71 -15.87
CA GLU A 681 6.27 13.45 -17.12
C GLU A 681 4.83 13.76 -17.52
N ARG A 682 3.85 13.08 -16.91
CA ARG A 682 2.40 13.19 -17.25
C ARG A 682 1.57 13.77 -16.10
N GLN A 683 2.19 14.39 -15.13
CA GLN A 683 1.50 14.95 -13.96
C GLN A 683 0.44 16.00 -14.36
N GLY A 684 0.74 16.82 -15.37
CA GLY A 684 -0.19 17.82 -15.89
C GLY A 684 -1.41 17.20 -16.57
N GLU A 685 -1.21 16.14 -17.37
CA GLU A 685 -2.29 15.42 -18.04
C GLU A 685 -3.15 14.63 -17.02
N TRP A 686 -2.53 14.04 -15.99
CA TRP A 686 -3.27 13.43 -14.86
C TRP A 686 -4.13 14.48 -14.14
N ARG A 687 -3.62 15.70 -13.98
CA ARG A 687 -4.38 16.81 -13.42
C ARG A 687 -5.58 17.15 -14.29
N THR A 688 -5.38 17.29 -15.60
CA THR A 688 -6.45 17.54 -16.55
C THR A 688 -7.51 16.44 -16.51
N ALA A 689 -7.09 15.16 -16.45
CA ALA A 689 -8.01 14.04 -16.33
C ALA A 689 -8.81 14.05 -15.01
N PHE A 690 -8.18 14.46 -13.91
CA PHE A 690 -8.86 14.58 -12.62
C PHE A 690 -9.90 15.71 -12.63
N ASP A 691 -9.57 16.87 -13.24
CA ASP A 691 -10.42 18.06 -13.30
C ASP A 691 -11.62 17.93 -14.26
N GLU A 692 -11.70 16.84 -15.04
CA GLU A 692 -12.86 16.59 -15.89
C GLU A 692 -14.15 16.48 -15.09
N ALA A 693 -15.13 17.33 -15.40
CA ALA A 693 -16.43 17.42 -14.74
C ALA A 693 -17.58 17.58 -15.73
N GLY A 694 -18.81 17.42 -15.29
CA GLY A 694 -20.03 17.58 -16.08
C GLY A 694 -20.32 16.41 -17.03
N THR A 695 -21.36 16.55 -17.86
CA THR A 695 -21.87 15.48 -18.73
C THR A 695 -20.79 14.84 -19.59
N GLY A 696 -20.61 13.52 -19.46
CA GLY A 696 -19.60 12.74 -20.20
C GLY A 696 -18.18 12.83 -19.63
N SER A 697 -17.98 13.40 -18.44
CA SER A 697 -16.68 13.50 -17.75
C SER A 697 -15.97 12.16 -17.63
N THR A 698 -16.70 11.12 -17.26
CA THR A 698 -16.16 9.76 -17.12
C THR A 698 -15.54 9.26 -18.43
N PHE A 699 -16.23 9.45 -19.54
CA PHE A 699 -15.72 9.04 -20.85
C PHE A 699 -14.56 9.92 -21.31
N ARG A 700 -14.64 11.26 -21.12
CA ARG A 700 -13.54 12.18 -21.46
C ARG A 700 -12.31 11.91 -20.62
N ARG A 701 -12.48 11.66 -19.30
CA ARG A 701 -11.41 11.26 -18.38
C ARG A 701 -10.73 9.98 -18.85
N ALA A 702 -11.51 8.94 -19.15
CA ALA A 702 -11.00 7.67 -19.66
C ALA A 702 -10.20 7.84 -20.96
N ARG A 703 -10.72 8.67 -21.88
CA ARG A 703 -10.06 8.98 -23.14
C ARG A 703 -8.78 9.79 -22.96
N LEU A 704 -8.77 10.79 -22.08
CA LEU A 704 -7.57 11.55 -21.72
C LEU A 704 -6.48 10.65 -21.12
N ILE A 705 -6.86 9.70 -20.26
CA ILE A 705 -5.91 8.74 -19.69
C ILE A 705 -5.34 7.84 -20.79
N ALA A 706 -6.19 7.29 -21.65
CA ALA A 706 -5.73 6.39 -22.70
C ALA A 706 -4.86 7.10 -23.75
N GLU A 707 -5.36 8.20 -24.31
CA GLU A 707 -4.75 8.88 -25.46
C GLU A 707 -3.71 9.94 -25.02
N GLY A 708 -4.02 10.71 -23.97
CA GLY A 708 -3.16 11.81 -23.49
C GLY A 708 -2.01 11.32 -22.59
N ILE A 709 -2.20 10.24 -21.85
CA ILE A 709 -1.22 9.74 -20.89
C ILE A 709 -0.58 8.46 -21.39
N TYR A 710 -1.35 7.38 -21.54
CA TYR A 710 -0.78 6.06 -21.81
C TYR A 710 -0.16 5.94 -23.21
N GLU A 711 -0.81 6.47 -24.25
CA GLU A 711 -0.24 6.46 -25.60
C GLU A 711 1.05 7.27 -25.72
N ARG A 712 1.22 8.30 -24.88
CA ARG A 712 2.46 9.08 -24.81
C ARG A 712 3.51 8.48 -23.89
N ALA A 713 3.09 7.83 -22.79
CA ALA A 713 3.99 7.18 -21.87
C ALA A 713 4.62 5.92 -22.47
N ALA A 714 3.84 5.12 -23.17
CA ALA A 714 4.23 3.86 -23.78
C ALA A 714 3.67 3.73 -25.22
N PRO A 715 4.07 4.60 -26.15
CA PRO A 715 3.59 4.54 -27.53
C PRO A 715 4.04 3.22 -28.18
N VAL A 716 3.14 2.58 -28.94
CA VAL A 716 3.47 1.38 -29.69
C VAL A 716 4.43 1.78 -30.83
N PRO A 717 5.65 1.23 -30.89
CA PRO A 717 6.56 1.45 -32.00
C PRO A 717 5.92 1.00 -33.32
N ASP A 718 6.01 1.82 -34.36
CA ASP A 718 5.63 1.46 -35.72
C ASP A 718 6.56 2.16 -36.73
N VAL A 719 6.34 1.93 -38.02
CA VAL A 719 7.18 2.49 -39.09
C VAL A 719 6.99 4.01 -39.28
N THR A 720 5.96 4.60 -38.65
CA THR A 720 5.71 6.03 -38.75
C THR A 720 6.56 6.79 -37.75
N PRO A 721 7.45 7.70 -38.15
CA PRO A 721 8.28 8.47 -37.24
C PRO A 721 7.43 9.33 -36.28
N SER A 722 7.77 9.28 -34.99
CA SER A 722 7.13 10.10 -33.96
C SER A 722 8.15 10.41 -32.85
N PRO A 723 8.26 11.67 -32.38
CA PRO A 723 9.16 11.99 -31.28
C PRO A 723 8.93 11.16 -30.04
N ASP A 724 7.66 10.95 -29.64
CA ASP A 724 7.30 10.18 -28.44
C ASP A 724 7.68 8.69 -28.56
N ARG A 725 7.46 8.09 -29.74
CA ARG A 725 7.87 6.70 -30.04
C ARG A 725 9.37 6.54 -29.99
N ASN A 726 10.10 7.46 -30.63
CA ASN A 726 11.55 7.44 -30.64
C ASN A 726 12.12 7.61 -29.23
N ALA A 727 11.57 8.55 -28.42
CA ALA A 727 12.00 8.77 -27.05
C ALA A 727 11.74 7.53 -26.17
N PHE A 728 10.57 6.91 -26.27
CA PHE A 728 10.24 5.71 -25.53
C PHE A 728 11.18 4.53 -25.88
N LEU A 729 11.38 4.30 -27.17
CA LEU A 729 12.27 3.24 -27.62
C LEU A 729 13.72 3.49 -27.19
N GLN A 730 14.20 4.74 -27.24
CA GLN A 730 15.54 5.12 -26.80
C GLN A 730 15.70 4.93 -25.29
N ASP A 731 14.68 5.28 -24.48
CA ASP A 731 14.69 5.10 -23.03
C ASP A 731 14.82 3.62 -22.66
N VAL A 732 13.99 2.75 -23.27
CA VAL A 732 14.03 1.30 -23.00
C VAL A 732 15.34 0.69 -23.53
N ALA A 733 15.77 1.07 -24.73
CA ALA A 733 17.03 0.60 -25.29
C ALA A 733 18.24 1.05 -24.47
N GLY A 734 18.20 2.26 -23.92
CA GLY A 734 19.23 2.77 -23.01
C GLY A 734 19.30 1.95 -21.72
N ALA A 735 18.16 1.68 -21.08
CA ALA A 735 18.08 0.84 -19.89
C ALA A 735 18.60 -0.59 -20.16
N ALA A 736 18.16 -1.21 -21.26
CA ALA A 736 18.59 -2.55 -21.66
C ALA A 736 20.08 -2.59 -21.98
N ARG A 737 20.60 -1.61 -22.71
CA ARG A 737 22.02 -1.53 -23.06
C ARG A 737 22.90 -1.46 -21.81
N ILE A 738 22.55 -0.61 -20.87
CA ILE A 738 23.34 -0.44 -19.63
C ILE A 738 23.34 -1.75 -18.84
N ALA A 739 22.19 -2.40 -18.67
CA ALA A 739 22.09 -3.68 -17.96
C ALA A 739 22.92 -4.79 -18.64
N VAL A 740 22.85 -4.88 -19.96
CA VAL A 740 23.63 -5.84 -20.78
C VAL A 740 25.13 -5.57 -20.66
N GLU A 741 25.57 -4.31 -20.79
CA GLU A 741 26.98 -3.91 -20.71
C GLU A 741 27.58 -4.16 -19.31
N LEU A 742 26.81 -3.91 -18.24
CA LEU A 742 27.24 -4.19 -16.85
C LEU A 742 27.50 -5.68 -16.61
N ALA A 743 26.77 -6.55 -17.26
CA ALA A 743 27.00 -7.99 -17.24
C ALA A 743 28.13 -8.43 -18.23
N GLY A 744 28.80 -7.50 -18.87
CA GLY A 744 29.87 -7.76 -19.86
C GLY A 744 29.35 -8.27 -21.21
N ALA A 745 28.04 -8.28 -21.45
CA ALA A 745 27.39 -8.65 -22.68
C ALA A 745 27.34 -7.49 -23.71
N THR A 746 26.81 -7.73 -24.90
CA THR A 746 26.76 -6.73 -25.99
C THR A 746 25.37 -6.66 -26.59
N LEU A 747 24.85 -5.44 -26.79
CA LEU A 747 23.64 -5.15 -27.57
C LEU A 747 24.06 -4.36 -28.82
N ARG A 748 23.95 -4.97 -30.02
CA ARG A 748 24.36 -4.42 -31.32
C ARG A 748 23.18 -4.06 -32.22
#